data_8dedff02aa30bd74efae81f56890d5b8
#
_entry.id   8dedff02aa30bd74efae81f56890d5b8
#
_cell.length_a   1.000
_cell.length_b   1.000
_cell.length_c   1.000
_cell.angle_alpha   90.00
_cell.angle_beta   90.00
_cell.angle_gamma   90.00
#
_symmetry.space_group_name_H-M   'P 1'
#
loop_
_entity.id
_entity.type
_entity.pdbx_description
1 polymer ?
#
loop_
_entity_poly.entity_id
_entity_poly.type
_entity_poly.pdbx_seq_one_letter_code
_entity_poly.pdbx_strand_id
1 'polypeptide(L)'
;MKRPGFKFVKTIYTPSSGTNPELKDAKWFFIKRDNLETYIGCILDKDDSNHTAKPIRIWNKDGTECTVTFESSPADAKLYLDTTRDNYDILTVQDTSIITNKTKAVAALPTPPTGTTYVANSRGTVRIKTVAYSIKYEVNLKVGSTNYPVSFTTINAEDLTAADSSSNPSDEKYNTAKRILDSLKTALDALSISGHTLTVTKLDSSLELSLKTTGSGTPYAAFELTTTDSQGGIHIDAFTEQVGTQAELPAQSVQGREAKVVALGGANETFWLEFFADDGTSGRGSWEESKDPTVSDGLNAATLPHELFNSASNTFVFRQPKKADGSTLAWKGRVIGDTITNSNPSFVGTTIQQAFYHNNRLGFLTEDNVSMSKSNDFFNFFYTSALTSTDDDPIDINCSSIRPAVLHGVLPTAQGLILFSRNQQFILFSDAEILTPSSAVIRGISNYEMDPTIDPVDVGTTINFVSKTPSYTRIFGMQTRGSEESPVVMDIGKIVSEWVPDTVNNLLSSPQNSLIALYGDNRSTYVGDKNIYMFKTYNVGDKIIMQAWFQWDLPGNIQFVSVDSDTMWSVVEGSGKYHLISASLTQTPEETIMTTADGQQINPHMDMYTAATNGLAGGSEKKVVYDSAGDFSKCYIPYADLTTRNPVILIAGNASQDFAGVTEFGFTVNPTRATDSDGTYFKVIGKDLSAQAANVYVGYQYNYDVELPKTYYRLSPEGAQYDYTANLTIARMKFAVGLSSVVGFKVKSKGYRGELAEFTGDGSTTAFSVPFPLKEENGIVVKLDGAKQASSTYSVTTTDAQATVTFNTAPTAASTAANVTTPAQKIEITTDTWYDVQTAQDLGQYLADDVPLTDSSVFTIPIHQRSDNFNIRVFSNSPFPVALTSMMWEGQYSPRFYRRT
;
A
#
# COMPACT_ATOMS: atom_id res chain seq x y z
N MET A 1 -29.31 6.06 3.88
CA MET A 1 -29.04 6.39 5.30
C MET A 1 -28.02 7.51 5.34
N LYS A 2 -28.20 8.46 6.26
CA LYS A 2 -27.21 9.52 6.50
C LYS A 2 -25.89 8.88 6.98
N ARG A 3 -24.71 9.39 6.52
CA ARG A 3 -23.42 8.84 6.94
C ARG A 3 -23.20 9.01 8.45
N PRO A 4 -22.38 8.20 9.08
CA PRO A 4 -21.94 8.45 10.45
C PRO A 4 -21.16 9.78 10.55
N GLY A 5 -21.14 10.35 11.74
CA GLY A 5 -20.27 11.48 12.05
C GLY A 5 -18.80 11.06 12.16
N PHE A 6 -17.90 11.99 11.92
CA PHE A 6 -16.46 11.79 12.13
C PHE A 6 -16.07 12.26 13.54
N LYS A 7 -15.65 11.30 14.39
CA LYS A 7 -15.08 11.59 15.72
C LYS A 7 -13.70 12.18 15.58
N PHE A 8 -13.44 13.29 16.23
CA PHE A 8 -12.08 13.81 16.37
C PHE A 8 -11.32 12.96 17.39
N VAL A 9 -10.20 12.39 16.96
CA VAL A 9 -9.33 11.60 17.84
C VAL A 9 -8.24 12.50 18.42
N LYS A 10 -7.39 13.06 17.55
CA LYS A 10 -6.29 13.93 17.98
C LYS A 10 -5.72 14.74 16.83
N THR A 11 -5.14 15.89 17.14
CA THR A 11 -4.21 16.57 16.24
C THR A 11 -2.87 15.85 16.30
N ILE A 12 -2.54 15.11 15.24
CA ILE A 12 -1.34 14.27 15.19
C ILE A 12 -0.08 15.05 14.81
N TYR A 13 -0.27 16.16 14.09
CA TYR A 13 0.85 16.99 13.67
C TYR A 13 0.45 18.44 13.47
N THR A 14 1.29 19.34 13.97
CA THR A 14 1.19 20.78 13.75
C THR A 14 2.51 21.24 13.15
N PRO A 15 2.53 21.70 11.88
CA PRO A 15 3.73 22.21 11.23
C PRO A 15 4.36 23.35 12.03
N SER A 16 5.68 23.36 12.14
CA SER A 16 6.41 24.50 12.63
C SER A 16 6.29 25.66 11.64
N SER A 17 6.21 26.90 12.12
CA SER A 17 6.06 28.10 11.29
C SER A 17 7.19 28.22 10.27
N GLY A 18 6.94 27.83 9.02
CA GLY A 18 7.88 27.84 7.91
C GLY A 18 7.21 27.51 6.59
N THR A 19 7.88 27.78 5.49
CA THR A 19 7.35 27.74 4.13
C THR A 19 7.24 26.33 3.51
N ASN A 20 7.60 25.28 4.23
CA ASN A 20 7.56 23.90 3.69
C ASN A 20 6.30 23.16 4.13
N PRO A 21 5.63 22.48 3.20
CA PRO A 21 4.43 21.66 3.45
C PRO A 21 4.81 20.34 4.11
N GLU A 22 5.15 20.39 5.38
CA GLU A 22 5.44 19.20 6.18
C GLU A 22 4.25 18.22 6.14
N LEU A 23 4.50 16.94 5.88
CA LEU A 23 3.54 15.84 5.71
C LEU A 23 2.61 15.93 4.49
N LYS A 24 2.56 17.05 3.75
CA LYS A 24 1.63 17.22 2.63
C LYS A 24 1.92 16.25 1.47
N ASP A 25 3.19 16.02 1.19
CA ASP A 25 3.65 15.10 0.16
C ASP A 25 4.13 13.75 0.71
N ALA A 26 3.75 13.39 1.94
CA ALA A 26 4.12 12.11 2.53
C ALA A 26 3.35 10.93 1.90
N LYS A 27 3.99 9.76 1.80
CA LYS A 27 3.33 8.49 1.48
C LYS A 27 2.73 7.93 2.75
N TRP A 28 1.42 7.92 2.84
CA TRP A 28 0.70 7.34 3.98
C TRP A 28 0.44 5.86 3.81
N PHE A 29 0.43 5.12 4.91
CA PHE A 29 0.16 3.68 4.94
C PHE A 29 -0.46 3.25 6.26
N PHE A 30 -1.04 2.06 6.25
CA PHE A 30 -1.69 1.45 7.41
C PHE A 30 -0.97 0.16 7.78
N ILE A 31 -0.66 -0.01 9.07
CA ILE A 31 -0.08 -1.24 9.61
C ILE A 31 -1.15 -1.92 10.46
N LYS A 32 -1.51 -3.13 10.09
CA LYS A 32 -2.35 -4.01 10.89
C LYS A 32 -1.52 -5.20 11.33
N ARG A 33 -0.98 -5.13 12.54
CA ARG A 33 -0.26 -6.24 13.16
C ARG A 33 -1.25 -7.32 13.58
N ASP A 34 -2.23 -6.92 14.38
CA ASP A 34 -3.32 -7.76 14.86
C ASP A 34 -4.58 -6.88 15.13
N ASN A 35 -5.57 -7.42 15.82
CA ASN A 35 -6.81 -6.67 16.13
C ASN A 35 -6.61 -5.60 17.23
N LEU A 36 -5.56 -5.70 18.03
CA LEU A 36 -5.27 -4.78 19.14
C LEU A 36 -4.26 -3.72 18.74
N GLU A 37 -3.27 -4.10 17.93
CA GLU A 37 -2.19 -3.22 17.51
C GLU A 37 -2.29 -2.87 16.03
N THR A 38 -2.78 -1.69 15.77
CA THR A 38 -2.86 -1.09 14.43
C THR A 38 -2.33 0.33 14.47
N TYR A 39 -1.67 0.74 13.39
CA TYR A 39 -0.96 2.00 13.32
C TYR A 39 -1.17 2.68 11.97
N ILE A 40 -1.06 4.00 11.98
CA ILE A 40 -1.06 4.84 10.78
C ILE A 40 0.33 5.43 10.65
N GLY A 41 0.98 5.20 9.53
CA GLY A 41 2.33 5.69 9.26
C GLY A 41 2.40 6.58 8.05
N CYS A 42 3.46 7.36 7.96
CA CYS A 42 3.82 8.06 6.75
C CYS A 42 5.33 8.07 6.54
N ILE A 43 5.75 8.05 5.26
CA ILE A 43 7.12 8.27 4.83
C ILE A 43 7.15 9.65 4.20
N LEU A 44 8.02 10.53 4.70
CA LEU A 44 8.17 11.88 4.19
C LEU A 44 8.82 11.86 2.81
N ASP A 45 8.42 12.78 1.95
CA ASP A 45 9.11 13.02 0.69
C ASP A 45 10.55 13.45 0.94
N LYS A 46 11.50 13.06 0.06
CA LYS A 46 12.92 13.40 0.19
C LYS A 46 13.16 14.92 0.25
N ASP A 47 12.27 15.71 -0.34
CA ASP A 47 12.36 17.16 -0.39
C ASP A 47 11.74 17.85 0.85
N ASP A 48 11.15 17.08 1.78
CA ASP A 48 10.68 17.59 3.07
C ASP A 48 11.86 17.95 3.99
N SER A 49 11.81 19.10 4.63
CA SER A 49 12.87 19.59 5.53
C SER A 49 13.14 18.67 6.73
N ASN A 50 12.15 17.89 7.16
CA ASN A 50 12.27 16.95 8.28
C ASN A 50 12.71 15.55 7.87
N HIS A 51 12.79 15.27 6.56
CA HIS A 51 13.15 13.95 6.03
C HIS A 51 14.49 13.43 6.59
N THR A 52 15.53 14.28 6.61
CA THR A 52 16.86 13.89 7.10
C THR A 52 16.85 13.48 8.58
N ALA A 53 16.03 14.15 9.39
CA ALA A 53 15.97 13.89 10.82
C ALA A 53 15.06 12.67 11.11
N LYS A 54 13.88 12.64 10.54
CA LYS A 54 12.82 11.67 10.86
C LYS A 54 12.00 11.33 9.62
N PRO A 55 12.52 10.52 8.68
CA PRO A 55 11.85 10.21 7.41
C PRO A 55 10.57 9.40 7.58
N ILE A 56 10.40 8.64 8.66
CA ILE A 56 9.20 7.85 8.93
C ILE A 56 8.57 8.35 10.23
N ARG A 57 7.26 8.56 10.22
CA ARG A 57 6.44 8.85 11.41
C ARG A 57 5.31 7.85 11.51
N ILE A 58 4.99 7.43 12.71
CA ILE A 58 3.95 6.43 12.99
C ILE A 58 3.14 6.90 14.20
N TRP A 59 1.83 6.70 14.14
CA TRP A 59 0.91 6.97 15.24
C TRP A 59 0.04 5.75 15.50
N ASN A 60 -0.27 5.53 16.76
CA ASN A 60 -1.29 4.55 17.12
C ASN A 60 -2.71 5.12 16.90
N LYS A 61 -3.74 4.30 17.12
CA LYS A 61 -5.14 4.72 16.96
C LYS A 61 -5.57 5.87 17.89
N ASP A 62 -4.86 6.09 19.00
CA ASP A 62 -5.14 7.21 19.91
C ASP A 62 -4.48 8.52 19.44
N GLY A 63 -3.80 8.49 18.30
CA GLY A 63 -3.05 9.62 17.76
C GLY A 63 -1.76 9.92 18.53
N THR A 64 -1.25 8.97 19.33
CA THR A 64 0.04 9.11 20.00
C THR A 64 1.16 8.69 19.06
N GLU A 65 2.17 9.54 18.88
CA GLU A 65 3.31 9.26 18.01
C GLU A 65 4.18 8.17 18.62
N CYS A 66 4.49 7.15 17.81
CA CYS A 66 5.34 6.03 18.15
C CYS A 66 6.82 6.38 18.01
N THR A 67 7.68 5.64 18.70
CA THR A 67 9.13 5.76 18.54
C THR A 67 9.59 5.01 17.32
N VAL A 68 10.27 5.70 16.39
CA VAL A 68 10.90 5.08 15.21
C VAL A 68 12.41 5.31 15.30
N THR A 69 13.18 4.23 15.33
CA THR A 69 14.63 4.26 15.30
C THR A 69 15.16 3.80 13.95
N PHE A 70 16.33 4.33 13.56
CA PHE A 70 16.94 4.03 12.28
C PHE A 70 18.32 3.42 12.51
N GLU A 71 18.57 2.26 11.94
CA GLU A 71 19.86 1.60 12.04
C GLU A 71 20.89 2.24 11.11
N SER A 72 22.11 2.45 11.62
CA SER A 72 23.20 3.08 10.87
C SER A 72 24.30 2.09 10.45
N SER A 73 24.21 0.82 10.87
CA SER A 73 25.19 -0.24 10.54
C SER A 73 24.47 -1.51 10.08
N PRO A 74 24.95 -2.23 9.03
CA PRO A 74 26.19 -2.02 8.28
C PRO A 74 26.16 -0.83 7.28
N ALA A 75 24.99 -0.28 6.98
CA ALA A 75 24.81 0.95 6.22
C ALA A 75 23.68 1.77 6.85
N ASP A 76 23.70 3.09 6.66
CA ASP A 76 22.62 3.97 7.15
C ASP A 76 21.33 3.66 6.37
N ALA A 77 20.37 3.05 7.06
CA ALA A 77 19.09 2.66 6.47
C ALA A 77 18.30 3.85 5.91
N LYS A 78 18.48 5.08 6.45
CA LYS A 78 17.82 6.28 5.94
C LYS A 78 18.16 6.57 4.47
N LEU A 79 19.35 6.18 4.00
CA LEU A 79 19.76 6.37 2.60
C LEU A 79 18.91 5.58 1.61
N TYR A 80 18.17 4.58 2.08
CA TYR A 80 17.22 3.86 1.24
C TYR A 80 15.94 4.64 0.99
N LEU A 81 15.60 5.60 1.85
CA LEU A 81 14.39 6.42 1.78
C LEU A 81 14.54 7.70 0.95
N ASP A 82 15.62 7.83 0.16
CA ASP A 82 15.92 9.02 -0.64
C ASP A 82 15.14 9.03 -1.97
N THR A 83 13.82 9.13 -1.92
CA THR A 83 12.97 9.26 -3.10
C THR A 83 11.66 10.01 -2.78
N THR A 84 10.88 10.30 -3.83
CA THR A 84 9.57 10.95 -3.69
C THR A 84 8.49 9.94 -3.31
N ARG A 85 7.42 10.42 -2.70
CA ARG A 85 6.33 9.62 -2.12
C ARG A 85 5.74 8.52 -3.03
N ASP A 86 5.57 8.81 -4.32
CA ASP A 86 4.92 7.88 -5.26
C ASP A 86 5.81 6.68 -5.64
N ASN A 87 7.08 6.76 -5.26
CA ASN A 87 8.07 5.72 -5.51
C ASN A 87 8.26 4.76 -4.32
N TYR A 88 7.41 4.83 -3.30
CA TYR A 88 7.41 3.85 -2.23
C TYR A 88 6.29 2.84 -2.40
N ASP A 89 6.61 1.57 -2.16
CA ASP A 89 5.64 0.49 -1.96
C ASP A 89 5.85 -0.11 -0.59
N ILE A 90 4.75 -0.49 0.08
CA ILE A 90 4.79 -0.99 1.46
C ILE A 90 3.95 -2.27 1.55
N LEU A 91 4.62 -3.37 1.86
CA LEU A 91 4.00 -4.66 2.13
C LEU A 91 4.10 -4.96 3.63
N THR A 92 2.96 -5.02 4.31
CA THR A 92 2.92 -5.38 5.74
C THR A 92 2.54 -6.83 5.93
N VAL A 93 3.39 -7.57 6.65
CA VAL A 93 3.17 -8.97 7.04
C VAL A 93 3.47 -9.08 8.53
N GLN A 94 2.45 -9.23 9.36
CA GLN A 94 2.55 -9.30 10.82
C GLN A 94 3.36 -8.12 11.43
N ASP A 95 4.46 -8.42 12.10
CA ASP A 95 5.32 -7.43 12.78
C ASP A 95 6.25 -6.65 11.83
N THR A 96 6.29 -7.00 10.57
CA THR A 96 7.25 -6.47 9.61
C THR A 96 6.54 -5.82 8.43
N SER A 97 6.92 -4.60 8.12
CA SER A 97 6.54 -3.93 6.88
C SER A 97 7.78 -3.81 5.98
N ILE A 98 7.73 -4.43 4.82
CA ILE A 98 8.77 -4.35 3.80
C ILE A 98 8.53 -3.07 2.99
N ILE A 99 9.48 -2.15 3.03
CA ILE A 99 9.44 -0.89 2.28
C ILE A 99 10.34 -1.02 1.06
N THR A 100 9.75 -0.81 -0.10
CA THR A 100 10.42 -0.85 -1.40
C THR A 100 10.58 0.55 -1.96
N ASN A 101 11.77 0.88 -2.43
CA ASN A 101 12.06 2.11 -3.16
C ASN A 101 12.12 1.79 -4.66
N LYS A 102 11.10 2.23 -5.42
CA LYS A 102 10.93 1.95 -6.86
C LYS A 102 11.98 2.62 -7.75
N THR A 103 12.81 3.50 -7.21
CA THR A 103 13.88 4.17 -7.96
C THR A 103 15.26 3.59 -7.72
N LYS A 104 15.38 2.70 -6.71
CA LYS A 104 16.66 2.11 -6.33
C LYS A 104 16.93 0.86 -7.15
N ALA A 105 17.91 0.93 -8.06
CA ALA A 105 18.34 -0.27 -8.78
C ALA A 105 19.06 -1.24 -7.83
N VAL A 106 18.67 -2.50 -7.89
CA VAL A 106 19.29 -3.56 -7.08
C VAL A 106 20.67 -3.88 -7.63
N ALA A 107 21.67 -3.94 -6.77
CA ALA A 107 23.05 -4.28 -7.14
C ALA A 107 23.47 -5.63 -6.59
N ALA A 108 24.24 -6.38 -7.34
CA ALA A 108 25.00 -7.50 -6.82
C ALA A 108 26.23 -7.01 -6.04
N LEU A 109 26.77 -7.86 -5.18
CA LEU A 109 28.07 -7.65 -4.59
C LEU A 109 29.17 -7.71 -5.67
N PRO A 110 30.37 -7.18 -5.41
CA PRO A 110 31.46 -7.16 -6.41
C PRO A 110 31.85 -8.54 -6.94
N THR A 111 32.24 -8.62 -8.19
CA THR A 111 32.82 -9.80 -8.84
C THR A 111 34.24 -9.46 -9.33
N PRO A 112 35.32 -10.12 -8.83
CA PRO A 112 35.29 -11.15 -7.77
C PRO A 112 34.93 -10.58 -6.38
N PRO A 113 34.56 -11.42 -5.40
CA PRO A 113 34.25 -11.00 -4.04
C PRO A 113 35.37 -10.18 -3.41
N THR A 114 35.04 -9.12 -2.69
CA THR A 114 36.03 -8.27 -2.04
C THR A 114 36.80 -9.04 -0.99
N GLY A 115 38.13 -9.02 -1.10
CA GLY A 115 39.03 -9.73 -0.18
C GLY A 115 39.19 -11.22 -0.49
N THR A 116 38.74 -11.69 -1.65
CA THR A 116 39.01 -13.08 -2.07
C THR A 116 40.51 -13.35 -2.15
N THR A 117 40.93 -14.50 -1.61
CA THR A 117 42.28 -15.00 -1.70
C THR A 117 42.42 -16.05 -2.79
N TYR A 118 41.34 -16.36 -3.49
CA TYR A 118 41.32 -17.35 -4.55
C TYR A 118 42.19 -16.89 -5.75
N VAL A 119 43.04 -17.79 -6.20
CA VAL A 119 43.81 -17.67 -7.45
C VAL A 119 43.68 -18.97 -8.22
N ALA A 120 43.18 -18.91 -9.45
CA ALA A 120 43.04 -20.09 -10.31
C ALA A 120 44.34 -20.84 -10.46
N ASN A 121 44.29 -22.18 -10.47
CA ASN A 121 45.43 -23.08 -10.56
C ASN A 121 46.53 -22.83 -9.52
N SER A 122 46.21 -22.39 -8.32
CA SER A 122 47.15 -22.17 -7.20
C SER A 122 47.26 -23.36 -6.23
N ARG A 123 46.37 -24.32 -6.43
CA ARG A 123 46.37 -25.59 -5.72
C ARG A 123 46.40 -26.76 -6.70
N GLY A 124 47.01 -27.89 -6.34
CA GLY A 124 47.04 -29.03 -7.20
C GLY A 124 47.08 -30.34 -6.39
N THR A 125 46.57 -31.40 -6.98
CA THR A 125 46.53 -32.73 -6.42
C THR A 125 47.32 -33.66 -7.33
N VAL A 126 48.25 -34.41 -6.75
CA VAL A 126 48.97 -35.53 -7.40
C VAL A 126 48.45 -36.82 -6.77
N ARG A 127 47.95 -37.74 -7.59
CA ARG A 127 47.34 -38.99 -7.13
C ARG A 127 48.09 -40.20 -7.68
N ILE A 128 48.43 -41.17 -6.82
CA ILE A 128 48.91 -42.47 -7.23
C ILE A 128 47.69 -43.37 -7.47
N LYS A 129 47.57 -43.81 -8.73
CA LYS A 129 46.45 -44.70 -9.14
C LYS A 129 46.78 -46.16 -8.94
N THR A 130 47.97 -46.54 -9.33
CA THR A 130 48.46 -47.91 -9.20
C THR A 130 49.96 -47.89 -8.91
N VAL A 131 50.46 -48.97 -8.29
CA VAL A 131 51.87 -49.12 -8.02
C VAL A 131 52.38 -50.30 -8.83
N ALA A 132 53.54 -50.13 -9.53
CA ALA A 132 54.18 -51.14 -10.33
C ALA A 132 55.70 -51.07 -10.13
N TYR A 133 56.40 -52.15 -10.50
CA TYR A 133 57.86 -52.18 -10.51
C TYR A 133 58.47 -51.48 -11.71
N SER A 134 59.66 -50.94 -11.57
CA SER A 134 60.45 -50.32 -12.63
C SER A 134 59.71 -49.13 -13.31
N ILE A 135 58.82 -48.46 -12.62
CA ILE A 135 58.08 -47.29 -13.11
C ILE A 135 58.70 -46.00 -12.56
N LYS A 136 58.95 -45.05 -13.44
CA LYS A 136 59.34 -43.69 -13.05
C LYS A 136 58.12 -42.83 -12.86
N TYR A 137 57.78 -42.50 -11.60
CA TYR A 137 56.75 -41.56 -11.22
C TYR A 137 57.33 -40.13 -11.26
N GLU A 138 56.90 -39.32 -12.17
CA GLU A 138 57.46 -37.97 -12.34
C GLU A 138 56.33 -36.92 -12.20
N VAL A 139 56.61 -35.90 -11.41
CA VAL A 139 55.77 -34.73 -11.22
C VAL A 139 56.52 -33.51 -11.71
N ASN A 140 55.97 -32.76 -12.63
CA ASN A 140 56.52 -31.52 -13.10
C ASN A 140 55.68 -30.34 -12.69
N LEU A 141 56.21 -29.49 -11.81
CA LEU A 141 55.63 -28.24 -11.41
C LEU A 141 56.19 -27.12 -12.27
N LYS A 142 55.35 -26.38 -12.98
CA LYS A 142 55.78 -25.23 -13.78
C LYS A 142 55.26 -23.94 -13.19
N VAL A 143 56.16 -23.03 -12.82
CA VAL A 143 55.85 -21.71 -12.29
C VAL A 143 56.36 -20.63 -13.24
N GLY A 144 55.45 -19.87 -13.84
CA GLY A 144 55.77 -18.97 -14.94
C GLY A 144 56.34 -19.75 -16.12
N SER A 145 57.60 -19.46 -16.50
CA SER A 145 58.30 -20.16 -17.59
C SER A 145 59.23 -21.30 -17.10
N THR A 146 59.36 -21.50 -15.80
CA THR A 146 60.36 -22.43 -15.22
C THR A 146 59.71 -23.75 -14.81
N ASN A 147 60.32 -24.87 -15.26
CA ASN A 147 59.87 -26.21 -14.87
C ASN A 147 60.71 -26.72 -13.72
N TYR A 148 60.06 -27.40 -12.76
CA TYR A 148 60.62 -28.01 -11.58
C TYR A 148 60.22 -29.51 -11.54
N PRO A 149 60.86 -30.37 -12.40
CA PRO A 149 60.52 -31.77 -12.44
C PRO A 149 61.10 -32.48 -11.20
N VAL A 150 60.28 -33.30 -10.54
CA VAL A 150 60.75 -34.24 -9.52
C VAL A 150 60.30 -35.64 -9.88
N SER A 151 61.08 -36.65 -9.56
CA SER A 151 60.75 -38.03 -9.91
C SER A 151 61.23 -39.04 -8.88
N PHE A 152 60.52 -40.14 -8.81
CA PHE A 152 60.90 -41.32 -8.05
C PHE A 152 60.70 -42.54 -8.93
N THR A 153 61.74 -43.46 -9.00
CA THR A 153 61.66 -44.71 -9.75
C THR A 153 61.56 -45.88 -8.77
N THR A 154 60.51 -46.69 -8.97
CA THR A 154 60.36 -47.93 -8.17
C THR A 154 61.40 -49.00 -8.51
N ILE A 155 61.77 -49.83 -7.57
CA ILE A 155 62.76 -50.90 -7.79
C ILE A 155 62.21 -51.94 -8.79
N ASN A 156 63.16 -52.61 -9.47
CA ASN A 156 62.88 -53.72 -10.37
C ASN A 156 62.42 -54.92 -9.55
N ALA A 157 61.51 -55.76 -10.05
CA ALA A 157 61.06 -56.96 -9.39
C ALA A 157 62.19 -58.00 -9.21
N GLU A 158 63.15 -57.99 -10.11
CA GLU A 158 64.34 -58.87 -10.05
C GLU A 158 65.33 -58.50 -8.92
N ASP A 159 65.25 -57.22 -8.44
CA ASP A 159 66.16 -56.76 -7.37
C ASP A 159 65.60 -57.09 -5.95
N LEU A 160 64.40 -57.66 -5.85
CA LEU A 160 63.79 -58.06 -4.61
C LEU A 160 64.42 -59.44 -4.16
N THR A 161 65.23 -59.43 -3.11
CA THR A 161 65.79 -60.66 -2.51
C THR A 161 64.91 -61.18 -1.37
N ALA A 162 65.05 -62.41 -0.94
CA ALA A 162 64.27 -62.95 0.18
C ALA A 162 64.46 -62.18 1.50
N ALA A 163 65.57 -61.45 1.63
CA ALA A 163 65.82 -60.57 2.77
C ALA A 163 65.01 -59.24 2.74
N ASP A 164 64.41 -58.93 1.63
CA ASP A 164 63.67 -57.75 1.44
C ASP A 164 62.13 -57.91 1.75
N SER A 165 61.77 -59.11 2.19
CA SER A 165 60.37 -59.48 2.55
C SER A 165 60.00 -59.09 4.01
N SER A 166 60.64 -58.09 4.57
CA SER A 166 60.26 -57.61 5.89
C SER A 166 58.80 -57.21 5.97
N SER A 167 58.12 -57.49 7.07
CA SER A 167 56.72 -57.08 7.23
C SER A 167 56.49 -55.55 7.48
N ASN A 168 57.53 -54.76 7.38
CA ASN A 168 57.45 -53.33 7.56
C ASN A 168 57.24 -52.58 6.22
N PRO A 169 56.09 -52.11 5.88
CA PRO A 169 55.79 -51.41 4.59
C PRO A 169 56.51 -50.08 4.43
N SER A 170 57.25 -49.62 5.44
CA SER A 170 58.08 -48.41 5.38
C SER A 170 59.50 -48.65 4.91
N ASP A 171 59.88 -49.93 4.71
CA ASP A 171 61.20 -50.26 4.23
C ASP A 171 61.42 -49.72 2.83
N GLU A 172 62.58 -49.10 2.60
CA GLU A 172 62.95 -48.45 1.35
C GLU A 172 62.87 -49.35 0.11
N LYS A 173 62.90 -50.67 0.29
CA LYS A 173 62.88 -51.68 -0.80
C LYS A 173 61.51 -52.05 -1.27
N TYR A 174 60.39 -51.68 -0.57
CA TYR A 174 59.05 -51.98 -0.99
C TYR A 174 58.44 -50.88 -1.88
N ASN A 175 57.79 -51.26 -2.98
CA ASN A 175 57.06 -50.38 -3.84
C ASN A 175 55.66 -50.25 -3.28
N THR A 176 55.46 -49.23 -2.47
CA THR A 176 54.12 -48.86 -1.88
C THR A 176 53.79 -47.45 -2.29
N ALA A 177 52.49 -47.16 -2.36
CA ALA A 177 52.00 -45.77 -2.64
C ALA A 177 52.59 -44.81 -1.60
N LYS A 178 52.66 -45.22 -0.33
CA LYS A 178 53.22 -44.43 0.78
C LYS A 178 54.68 -44.02 0.47
N ARG A 179 55.52 -44.98 0.04
CA ARG A 179 56.94 -44.72 -0.24
C ARG A 179 57.10 -43.80 -1.44
N ILE A 180 56.34 -44.02 -2.53
CA ILE A 180 56.35 -43.16 -3.71
C ILE A 180 55.98 -41.72 -3.30
N LEU A 181 54.87 -41.52 -2.52
CA LEU A 181 54.43 -40.24 -2.02
C LEU A 181 55.44 -39.57 -1.06
N ASP A 182 56.09 -40.34 -0.16
CA ASP A 182 57.11 -39.83 0.77
C ASP A 182 58.32 -39.31 -0.02
N SER A 183 58.73 -40.06 -1.03
CA SER A 183 59.90 -39.70 -1.88
C SER A 183 59.60 -38.49 -2.77
N LEU A 184 58.41 -38.44 -3.40
CA LEU A 184 57.99 -37.31 -4.19
C LEU A 184 57.77 -36.04 -3.32
N LYS A 185 57.20 -36.21 -2.12
CA LYS A 185 57.04 -35.10 -1.17
C LYS A 185 58.40 -34.55 -0.73
N THR A 186 59.34 -35.41 -0.37
CA THR A 186 60.68 -34.98 0.02
C THR A 186 61.37 -34.21 -1.10
N ALA A 187 61.23 -34.66 -2.36
CA ALA A 187 61.78 -33.99 -3.53
C ALA A 187 61.07 -32.65 -3.80
N LEU A 188 59.75 -32.59 -3.64
CA LEU A 188 58.94 -31.36 -3.81
C LEU A 188 59.23 -30.33 -2.70
N ASP A 189 59.34 -30.76 -1.44
CA ASP A 189 59.69 -29.90 -0.30
C ASP A 189 61.12 -29.31 -0.45
N ALA A 190 62.03 -30.02 -1.13
CA ALA A 190 63.40 -29.56 -1.39
C ALA A 190 63.48 -28.52 -2.54
N LEU A 191 62.42 -28.26 -3.29
CA LEU A 191 62.42 -27.29 -4.38
C LEU A 191 62.60 -25.88 -3.85
N SER A 192 63.49 -25.14 -4.45
CA SER A 192 63.66 -23.71 -4.23
C SER A 192 63.04 -22.95 -5.41
N ILE A 193 61.80 -22.46 -5.19
CA ILE A 193 61.07 -21.69 -6.21
C ILE A 193 61.22 -20.18 -5.92
N SER A 194 61.89 -19.49 -6.81
CA SER A 194 62.21 -18.08 -6.63
C SER A 194 60.95 -17.25 -6.39
N GLY A 195 60.92 -16.53 -5.28
CA GLY A 195 59.78 -15.68 -4.91
C GLY A 195 58.50 -16.43 -4.44
N HIS A 196 58.54 -17.74 -4.27
CA HIS A 196 57.36 -18.54 -3.87
C HIS A 196 57.70 -19.58 -2.84
N THR A 197 56.66 -19.96 -2.06
CA THR A 197 56.73 -21.05 -1.11
C THR A 197 55.72 -22.12 -1.52
N LEU A 198 56.22 -23.35 -1.79
CA LEU A 198 55.39 -24.53 -2.04
C LEU A 198 55.11 -25.24 -0.70
N THR A 199 53.83 -25.50 -0.47
CA THR A 199 53.39 -26.34 0.67
C THR A 199 52.89 -27.65 0.10
N VAL A 200 53.41 -28.80 0.59
CA VAL A 200 52.97 -30.13 0.19
C VAL A 200 52.40 -30.90 1.38
N THR A 201 51.13 -31.22 1.32
CA THR A 201 50.43 -32.04 2.31
C THR A 201 50.29 -33.44 1.77
N LYS A 202 50.80 -34.44 2.52
CA LYS A 202 50.69 -35.84 2.13
C LYS A 202 49.41 -36.45 2.74
N LEU A 203 48.70 -37.18 1.93
CA LEU A 203 47.57 -38.05 2.30
C LEU A 203 47.91 -39.52 2.00
N ASP A 204 46.97 -40.43 2.22
CA ASP A 204 47.24 -41.87 2.05
C ASP A 204 47.60 -42.27 0.61
N SER A 205 46.93 -41.63 -0.39
CA SER A 205 47.09 -41.94 -1.82
C SER A 205 47.40 -40.73 -2.71
N SER A 206 47.55 -39.54 -2.14
CA SER A 206 47.74 -38.28 -2.87
C SER A 206 48.64 -37.30 -2.15
N LEU A 207 49.16 -36.30 -2.94
CA LEU A 207 49.80 -35.10 -2.43
C LEU A 207 48.95 -33.92 -2.80
N GLU A 208 48.64 -33.07 -1.83
CA GLU A 208 48.05 -31.76 -2.08
C GLU A 208 49.10 -30.70 -2.06
N LEU A 209 49.13 -29.88 -3.15
CA LEU A 209 50.10 -28.84 -3.34
C LEU A 209 49.41 -27.50 -3.28
N SER A 210 50.03 -26.51 -2.64
CA SER A 210 49.64 -25.11 -2.74
C SER A 210 50.84 -24.20 -2.86
N LEU A 211 50.78 -23.21 -3.76
CA LEU A 211 51.83 -22.27 -4.01
C LEU A 211 51.41 -20.87 -3.52
N LYS A 212 52.30 -20.24 -2.72
CA LYS A 212 52.12 -18.86 -2.27
C LYS A 212 53.31 -18.02 -2.58
N THR A 213 53.10 -16.72 -2.84
CA THR A 213 54.22 -15.77 -3.00
C THR A 213 54.88 -15.53 -1.63
N THR A 214 56.20 -15.33 -1.62
CA THR A 214 56.94 -14.91 -0.41
C THR A 214 56.84 -13.41 -0.23
N GLY A 215 56.57 -12.93 0.98
CA GLY A 215 56.45 -11.49 1.28
C GLY A 215 55.21 -11.13 2.13
N SER A 216 54.89 -9.86 2.23
CA SER A 216 53.77 -9.37 2.99
C SER A 216 52.44 -9.82 2.39
N GLY A 217 51.61 -10.50 3.17
CA GLY A 217 50.26 -10.97 2.76
C GLY A 217 50.25 -12.35 2.09
N THR A 218 51.40 -12.95 1.69
CA THR A 218 51.51 -14.29 1.11
C THR A 218 50.32 -14.77 0.25
N PRO A 219 49.97 -14.04 -0.83
CA PRO A 219 48.86 -14.44 -1.68
C PRO A 219 49.19 -15.73 -2.45
N TYR A 220 48.15 -16.47 -2.81
CA TYR A 220 48.30 -17.65 -3.65
C TYR A 220 48.84 -17.26 -5.03
N ALA A 221 49.60 -18.20 -5.67
CA ALA A 221 50.19 -18.04 -6.99
C ALA A 221 49.86 -19.24 -7.89
N ALA A 222 49.55 -18.97 -9.13
CA ALA A 222 49.21 -20.01 -10.12
C ALA A 222 50.41 -20.84 -10.54
N PHE A 223 50.18 -22.12 -10.80
CA PHE A 223 51.17 -23.02 -11.38
C PHE A 223 50.51 -24.05 -12.32
N GLU A 224 51.32 -24.60 -13.25
CA GLU A 224 50.88 -25.76 -14.03
C GLU A 224 51.47 -27.05 -13.41
N LEU A 225 50.64 -28.12 -13.35
CA LEU A 225 51.02 -29.39 -12.78
C LEU A 225 50.76 -30.48 -13.82
N THR A 226 51.80 -31.23 -14.12
CA THR A 226 51.74 -32.36 -15.04
C THR A 226 52.45 -33.57 -14.44
N THR A 227 52.00 -34.76 -14.77
CA THR A 227 52.64 -36.03 -14.32
C THR A 227 52.91 -36.92 -15.52
N THR A 228 53.95 -37.76 -15.41
CA THR A 228 54.23 -38.83 -16.37
C THR A 228 54.76 -40.06 -15.66
N ASP A 229 54.38 -41.22 -16.18
CA ASP A 229 54.83 -42.52 -15.73
C ASP A 229 55.52 -43.31 -16.88
N SER A 230 55.71 -42.68 -18.09
CA SER A 230 56.16 -43.32 -19.33
C SER A 230 55.25 -44.48 -19.77
N GLN A 231 54.02 -44.62 -19.22
CA GLN A 231 53.05 -45.64 -19.54
C GLN A 231 51.69 -45.06 -19.90
N GLY A 232 51.64 -43.77 -20.24
CA GLY A 232 50.38 -43.05 -20.61
C GLY A 232 49.51 -42.61 -19.44
N GLY A 233 50.04 -42.42 -18.24
CA GLY A 233 49.34 -41.94 -17.06
C GLY A 233 48.47 -43.00 -16.34
N ILE A 234 48.85 -44.28 -16.46
CA ILE A 234 48.13 -45.38 -15.79
C ILE A 234 48.40 -45.39 -14.29
N HIS A 235 49.57 -44.94 -13.85
CA HIS A 235 50.05 -45.13 -12.48
C HIS A 235 49.95 -43.87 -11.63
N ILE A 236 50.05 -42.71 -12.28
CA ILE A 236 50.02 -41.39 -11.64
C ILE A 236 49.23 -40.41 -12.46
N ASP A 237 48.41 -39.58 -11.85
CA ASP A 237 47.78 -38.42 -12.49
C ASP A 237 47.85 -37.20 -11.57
N ALA A 238 47.56 -36.06 -12.16
CA ALA A 238 47.47 -34.81 -11.42
C ALA A 238 46.49 -33.86 -12.06
N PHE A 239 45.86 -33.05 -11.23
CA PHE A 239 45.04 -31.92 -11.68
C PHE A 239 45.26 -30.69 -10.78
N THR A 240 45.04 -29.51 -11.29
CA THR A 240 45.10 -28.26 -10.52
C THR A 240 43.68 -27.87 -10.07
N GLU A 241 42.85 -27.47 -10.98
CA GLU A 241 41.53 -26.92 -10.70
C GLU A 241 40.40 -27.75 -11.36
N GLN A 242 40.66 -28.22 -12.59
CA GLN A 242 39.63 -28.85 -13.40
C GLN A 242 39.77 -30.37 -13.47
N VAL A 243 38.66 -31.04 -13.42
CA VAL A 243 38.55 -32.49 -13.68
C VAL A 243 37.40 -32.73 -14.67
N GLY A 244 37.44 -33.83 -15.39
CA GLY A 244 36.42 -34.20 -16.38
C GLY A 244 35.16 -34.76 -15.77
N THR A 245 35.30 -35.47 -14.64
CA THR A 245 34.18 -36.11 -13.91
C THR A 245 34.42 -36.05 -12.42
N GLN A 246 33.37 -36.11 -11.62
CA GLN A 246 33.46 -36.19 -10.16
C GLN A 246 34.23 -37.42 -9.68
N ALA A 247 34.19 -38.53 -10.45
CA ALA A 247 34.91 -39.76 -10.13
C ALA A 247 36.44 -39.61 -10.16
N GLU A 248 36.94 -38.56 -10.78
CA GLU A 248 38.39 -38.24 -10.80
C GLU A 248 38.85 -37.54 -9.52
N LEU A 249 37.94 -37.06 -8.69
CA LEU A 249 38.27 -36.43 -7.41
C LEU A 249 38.67 -37.49 -6.36
N PRO A 250 39.73 -37.23 -5.56
CA PRO A 250 40.15 -38.15 -4.54
C PRO A 250 39.18 -38.15 -3.35
N ALA A 251 39.03 -39.29 -2.67
CA ALA A 251 38.27 -39.42 -1.43
C ALA A 251 38.94 -38.77 -0.21
N GLN A 252 40.14 -38.25 -0.38
CA GLN A 252 40.90 -37.52 0.64
C GLN A 252 41.49 -36.28 0.06
N SER A 253 41.35 -35.15 0.75
CA SER A 253 41.93 -33.86 0.37
C SER A 253 42.15 -33.00 1.61
N VAL A 254 42.45 -31.73 1.42
CA VAL A 254 42.55 -30.71 2.48
C VAL A 254 41.26 -29.89 2.56
N GLN A 255 40.90 -29.51 3.78
CA GLN A 255 39.71 -28.67 4.00
C GLN A 255 39.71 -27.44 3.10
N GLY A 256 38.56 -27.13 2.46
CA GLY A 256 38.39 -25.99 1.58
C GLY A 256 39.15 -26.11 0.25
N ARG A 257 39.44 -27.33 -0.22
CA ARG A 257 39.96 -27.57 -1.57
C ARG A 257 38.82 -27.42 -2.59
N GLU A 258 38.97 -26.54 -3.50
CA GLU A 258 37.98 -26.26 -4.58
C GLU A 258 38.38 -27.01 -5.85
N ALA A 259 37.41 -27.56 -6.55
CA ALA A 259 37.59 -28.25 -7.82
C ALA A 259 36.42 -27.94 -8.76
N LYS A 260 36.73 -27.73 -10.04
CA LYS A 260 35.76 -27.49 -11.09
C LYS A 260 35.55 -28.76 -11.90
N VAL A 261 34.36 -29.31 -11.93
CA VAL A 261 33.99 -30.43 -12.80
C VAL A 261 33.50 -29.88 -14.12
N VAL A 262 34.21 -30.17 -15.20
CA VAL A 262 33.85 -29.70 -16.55
C VAL A 262 33.33 -30.91 -17.34
N ALA A 263 31.98 -31.06 -17.33
CA ALA A 263 31.32 -32.13 -18.05
C ALA A 263 31.41 -31.97 -19.58
N LEU A 264 31.27 -33.06 -20.29
CA LEU A 264 31.32 -33.09 -21.75
C LEU A 264 30.17 -32.32 -22.43
N GLY A 265 29.08 -32.07 -21.72
CA GLY A 265 27.87 -31.34 -22.17
C GLY A 265 28.01 -29.82 -22.27
N GLY A 266 29.15 -29.25 -21.84
CA GLY A 266 29.41 -27.82 -21.91
C GLY A 266 29.20 -27.06 -20.61
N ALA A 267 29.07 -25.72 -20.73
CA ALA A 267 29.06 -24.82 -19.57
C ALA A 267 27.85 -25.03 -18.62
N ASN A 268 26.72 -25.49 -19.14
CA ASN A 268 25.49 -25.74 -18.34
C ASN A 268 25.61 -26.97 -17.43
N GLU A 269 26.57 -27.84 -17.66
CA GLU A 269 26.84 -29.06 -16.88
C GLU A 269 28.12 -28.90 -16.05
N THR A 270 28.70 -27.71 -16.03
CA THR A 270 29.90 -27.40 -15.25
C THR A 270 29.53 -26.97 -13.86
N PHE A 271 30.11 -27.53 -12.84
CA PHE A 271 29.85 -27.19 -11.46
C PHE A 271 31.09 -27.20 -10.60
N TRP A 272 31.05 -26.53 -9.46
CA TRP A 272 32.13 -26.45 -8.50
C TRP A 272 31.86 -27.31 -7.31
N LEU A 273 32.92 -27.90 -6.76
CA LEU A 273 32.89 -28.68 -5.55
C LEU A 273 33.95 -28.15 -4.57
N GLU A 274 33.65 -28.18 -3.31
CA GLU A 274 34.56 -27.92 -2.19
C GLU A 274 34.68 -29.15 -1.32
N PHE A 275 35.87 -29.44 -0.85
CA PHE A 275 36.13 -30.59 -0.01
C PHE A 275 35.97 -30.24 1.46
N PHE A 276 35.15 -31.03 2.16
CA PHE A 276 34.96 -30.95 3.61
C PHE A 276 35.59 -32.17 4.28
N ALA A 277 36.68 -31.93 5.01
CA ALA A 277 37.37 -32.97 5.73
C ALA A 277 36.64 -33.34 7.03
N ASP A 278 36.56 -34.66 7.35
CA ASP A 278 35.90 -35.17 8.56
C ASP A 278 36.51 -34.58 9.84
N ASP A 279 37.83 -34.31 9.85
CA ASP A 279 38.55 -33.72 10.99
C ASP A 279 38.68 -32.19 10.92
N GLY A 280 38.09 -31.54 9.89
CA GLY A 280 38.17 -30.13 9.66
C GLY A 280 39.50 -29.58 9.15
N THR A 281 40.49 -30.47 8.86
CA THR A 281 41.81 -30.05 8.38
C THR A 281 42.25 -30.78 7.11
N SER A 282 42.38 -32.09 7.11
CA SER A 282 42.76 -32.85 5.92
C SER A 282 42.53 -34.35 6.14
N GLY A 283 42.39 -35.13 5.09
CA GLY A 283 42.18 -36.54 5.15
C GLY A 283 40.90 -36.98 4.45
N ARG A 284 40.17 -37.91 5.06
CA ARG A 284 38.87 -38.33 4.53
C ARG A 284 37.84 -37.23 4.67
N GLY A 285 36.87 -37.25 3.79
CA GLY A 285 35.79 -36.24 3.76
C GLY A 285 34.86 -36.41 2.56
N SER A 286 34.07 -35.39 2.33
CA SER A 286 33.15 -35.36 1.20
C SER A 286 33.41 -34.15 0.31
N TRP A 287 33.12 -34.29 -0.99
CA TRP A 287 33.04 -33.22 -1.94
C TRP A 287 31.58 -32.74 -2.03
N GLU A 288 31.33 -31.49 -1.68
CA GLU A 288 30.01 -30.89 -1.68
C GLU A 288 29.93 -29.80 -2.75
N GLU A 289 28.73 -29.56 -3.28
CA GLU A 289 28.52 -28.47 -4.19
C GLU A 289 28.92 -27.13 -3.58
N SER A 290 29.61 -26.29 -4.35
CA SER A 290 30.06 -24.97 -3.95
C SER A 290 29.87 -23.96 -5.08
N LYS A 291 30.03 -22.72 -4.74
CA LYS A 291 30.01 -21.65 -5.75
C LYS A 291 31.37 -21.52 -6.44
N ASP A 292 31.33 -20.98 -7.65
CA ASP A 292 32.55 -20.48 -8.29
C ASP A 292 33.19 -19.37 -7.42
N PRO A 293 34.41 -19.53 -6.94
CA PRO A 293 35.06 -18.58 -6.04
C PRO A 293 35.33 -17.21 -6.69
N THR A 294 35.16 -17.09 -7.99
CA THR A 294 35.34 -15.84 -8.75
C THR A 294 34.06 -15.03 -8.94
N VAL A 295 32.89 -15.62 -8.65
CA VAL A 295 31.60 -14.90 -8.79
C VAL A 295 31.18 -14.21 -7.51
N SER A 296 30.30 -13.20 -7.62
CA SER A 296 29.83 -12.44 -6.46
C SER A 296 29.17 -13.31 -5.41
N ASP A 297 29.33 -12.93 -4.15
CA ASP A 297 28.73 -13.61 -3.01
C ASP A 297 27.21 -13.49 -2.95
N GLY A 298 26.59 -12.58 -3.73
CA GLY A 298 25.17 -12.38 -3.74
C GLY A 298 24.76 -10.93 -3.94
N LEU A 299 23.76 -10.50 -3.21
CA LEU A 299 23.09 -9.22 -3.37
C LEU A 299 23.62 -8.17 -2.39
N ASN A 300 23.68 -6.91 -2.85
CA ASN A 300 24.01 -5.79 -1.97
C ASN A 300 22.75 -5.38 -1.17
N ALA A 301 22.70 -5.78 0.08
CA ALA A 301 21.57 -5.55 0.98
C ALA A 301 21.18 -4.06 1.12
N ALA A 302 22.09 -3.11 0.92
CA ALA A 302 21.79 -1.68 0.98
C ALA A 302 20.95 -1.18 -0.21
N THR A 303 20.82 -1.97 -1.27
CA THR A 303 20.01 -1.65 -2.46
C THR A 303 18.69 -2.41 -2.52
N LEU A 304 18.48 -3.34 -1.61
CA LEU A 304 17.29 -4.18 -1.50
C LEU A 304 16.24 -3.56 -0.58
N PRO A 305 14.97 -3.99 -0.64
CA PRO A 305 13.93 -3.55 0.28
C PRO A 305 14.35 -3.66 1.74
N HIS A 306 13.98 -2.65 2.52
CA HIS A 306 14.27 -2.56 3.95
C HIS A 306 13.03 -2.93 4.76
N GLU A 307 13.24 -3.34 6.01
CA GLU A 307 12.15 -3.65 6.92
C GLU A 307 11.91 -2.53 7.94
N LEU A 308 10.66 -2.24 8.17
CA LEU A 308 10.16 -1.50 9.31
C LEU A 308 9.60 -2.52 10.30
N PHE A 309 10.40 -2.87 11.29
CA PHE A 309 10.09 -3.94 12.25
C PHE A 309 9.45 -3.35 13.51
N ASN A 310 8.28 -3.86 13.89
CA ASN A 310 7.65 -3.53 15.16
C ASN A 310 8.30 -4.36 16.28
N SER A 311 9.25 -3.76 16.98
CA SER A 311 10.05 -4.44 18.02
C SER A 311 9.33 -4.55 19.36
N ALA A 312 8.39 -3.66 19.64
CA ALA A 312 7.52 -3.64 20.80
C ALA A 312 6.33 -2.71 20.55
N SER A 313 5.30 -2.76 21.39
CA SER A 313 4.17 -1.84 21.29
C SER A 313 4.64 -0.40 21.19
N ASN A 314 4.15 0.34 20.18
CA ASN A 314 4.52 1.71 19.87
C ASN A 314 6.01 1.96 19.58
N THR A 315 6.79 0.91 19.23
CA THR A 315 8.22 1.02 18.96
C THR A 315 8.60 0.30 17.67
N PHE A 316 9.25 1.03 16.76
CA PHE A 316 9.64 0.55 15.45
C PHE A 316 11.12 0.77 15.19
N VAL A 317 11.71 -0.14 14.41
CA VAL A 317 13.08 -0.05 13.93
C VAL A 317 13.08 -0.17 12.41
N PHE A 318 13.61 0.83 11.74
CA PHE A 318 13.83 0.77 10.29
C PHE A 318 15.27 0.35 9.99
N ARG A 319 15.43 -0.75 9.26
CA ARG A 319 16.73 -1.40 9.05
C ARG A 319 16.73 -2.28 7.80
N GLN A 320 17.91 -2.75 7.42
CA GLN A 320 18.02 -3.89 6.50
C GLN A 320 17.44 -5.14 7.17
N PRO A 321 16.71 -6.00 6.43
CA PRO A 321 16.11 -7.21 7.01
C PRO A 321 17.14 -8.08 7.74
N LYS A 322 16.79 -8.52 8.94
CA LYS A 322 17.64 -9.36 9.78
C LYS A 322 17.00 -10.71 10.06
N LYS A 323 17.83 -11.70 10.37
CA LYS A 323 17.34 -12.98 10.88
C LYS A 323 16.63 -12.79 12.22
N ALA A 324 15.87 -13.78 12.64
CA ALA A 324 15.10 -13.74 13.88
C ALA A 324 15.96 -13.45 15.13
N ASP A 325 17.25 -13.78 15.12
CA ASP A 325 18.20 -13.44 16.18
C ASP A 325 18.60 -11.96 16.23
N GLY A 326 18.22 -11.18 15.19
CA GLY A 326 18.52 -9.76 15.06
C GLY A 326 19.99 -9.41 14.83
N SER A 327 20.87 -10.39 14.71
CA SER A 327 22.34 -10.21 14.68
C SER A 327 22.91 -10.10 13.28
N THR A 328 22.36 -10.84 12.32
CA THR A 328 22.87 -10.96 10.95
C THR A 328 21.83 -10.56 9.91
N LEU A 329 22.31 -10.08 8.75
CA LEU A 329 21.43 -9.77 7.62
C LEU A 329 20.69 -11.04 7.17
N ALA A 330 19.42 -10.86 6.79
CA ALA A 330 18.58 -11.97 6.35
C ALA A 330 18.85 -12.39 4.90
N TRP A 331 19.25 -11.43 4.03
CA TRP A 331 19.51 -11.68 2.62
C TRP A 331 20.62 -12.73 2.47
N LYS A 332 20.29 -13.84 1.83
CA LYS A 332 21.23 -14.93 1.56
C LYS A 332 21.97 -14.68 0.27
N GLY A 333 23.23 -15.10 0.26
CA GLY A 333 24.06 -15.07 -0.93
C GLY A 333 23.99 -16.38 -1.71
N ARG A 334 24.66 -16.38 -2.87
CA ARG A 334 24.90 -17.60 -3.66
C ARG A 334 25.87 -18.49 -2.92
N VAL A 335 25.49 -19.72 -2.64
CA VAL A 335 26.31 -20.72 -1.95
C VAL A 335 26.82 -21.80 -2.91
N ILE A 336 26.22 -21.94 -4.09
CA ILE A 336 26.53 -22.93 -5.10
C ILE A 336 26.47 -22.35 -6.50
N GLY A 337 27.11 -23.03 -7.46
CA GLY A 337 27.02 -22.74 -8.88
C GLY A 337 27.79 -21.50 -9.32
N ASP A 338 27.55 -21.09 -10.53
CA ASP A 338 28.19 -19.95 -11.19
C ASP A 338 27.15 -19.00 -11.80
N THR A 339 27.56 -18.11 -12.69
CA THR A 339 26.68 -17.16 -13.38
C THR A 339 25.71 -17.82 -14.38
N ILE A 340 25.90 -19.10 -14.71
CA ILE A 340 25.08 -19.85 -15.66
C ILE A 340 24.15 -20.80 -14.89
N THR A 341 24.70 -21.61 -14.00
CA THR A 341 23.96 -22.65 -13.28
C THR A 341 23.17 -22.13 -12.10
N ASN A 342 23.56 -20.98 -11.54
CA ASN A 342 22.82 -20.28 -10.48
C ASN A 342 22.99 -18.78 -10.70
N SER A 343 22.32 -18.24 -11.72
CA SER A 343 22.41 -16.84 -12.11
C SER A 343 21.93 -15.88 -11.04
N ASN A 344 22.28 -14.61 -11.15
CA ASN A 344 21.64 -13.58 -10.34
C ASN A 344 20.14 -13.54 -10.66
N PRO A 345 19.27 -13.30 -9.67
CA PRO A 345 17.85 -13.06 -9.92
C PRO A 345 17.62 -11.92 -10.93
N SER A 346 16.54 -12.01 -11.71
CA SER A 346 16.24 -11.06 -12.80
C SER A 346 16.09 -9.60 -12.34
N PHE A 347 15.76 -9.37 -11.06
CA PHE A 347 15.67 -8.03 -10.50
C PHE A 347 17.03 -7.34 -10.27
N VAL A 348 18.16 -8.03 -10.42
CA VAL A 348 19.49 -7.42 -10.27
C VAL A 348 19.79 -6.56 -11.49
N GLY A 349 20.14 -5.30 -11.24
CA GLY A 349 20.36 -4.29 -12.29
C GLY A 349 19.10 -3.48 -12.64
N THR A 350 17.93 -3.86 -12.11
CA THR A 350 16.64 -3.22 -12.34
C THR A 350 16.06 -2.65 -11.04
N THR A 351 14.90 -2.02 -11.13
CA THR A 351 14.18 -1.50 -9.96
C THR A 351 12.98 -2.37 -9.62
N ILE A 352 12.76 -2.62 -8.33
CA ILE A 352 11.59 -3.36 -7.85
C ILE A 352 10.39 -2.42 -7.81
N GLN A 353 9.28 -2.79 -8.48
CA GLN A 353 8.07 -1.98 -8.54
C GLN A 353 7.12 -2.26 -7.38
N GLN A 354 6.97 -3.53 -7.00
CA GLN A 354 6.13 -3.93 -5.88
C GLN A 354 6.67 -5.19 -5.22
N ALA A 355 6.53 -5.26 -3.89
CA ALA A 355 6.75 -6.47 -3.11
C ALA A 355 5.41 -7.15 -2.79
N PHE A 356 5.37 -8.47 -2.77
CA PHE A 356 4.18 -9.23 -2.42
C PHE A 356 4.52 -10.53 -1.68
N TYR A 357 3.52 -11.08 -1.02
CA TYR A 357 3.63 -12.37 -0.33
C TYR A 357 2.61 -13.35 -0.90
N HIS A 358 3.07 -14.52 -1.31
CA HIS A 358 2.21 -15.57 -1.84
C HIS A 358 2.84 -16.97 -1.66
N ASN A 359 2.05 -17.95 -1.24
CA ASN A 359 2.46 -19.35 -1.06
C ASN A 359 3.79 -19.50 -0.30
N ASN A 360 3.89 -18.84 0.87
CA ASN A 360 5.08 -18.84 1.71
C ASN A 360 6.37 -18.36 1.01
N ARG A 361 6.23 -17.47 0.04
CA ARG A 361 7.33 -16.84 -0.70
C ARG A 361 7.17 -15.33 -0.67
N LEU A 362 8.28 -14.62 -0.48
CA LEU A 362 8.37 -13.19 -0.75
C LEU A 362 8.64 -13.03 -2.25
N GLY A 363 7.86 -12.19 -2.92
CA GLY A 363 8.00 -11.96 -4.34
C GLY A 363 8.20 -10.49 -4.68
N PHE A 364 8.81 -10.25 -5.85
CA PHE A 364 9.05 -8.93 -6.42
C PHE A 364 8.56 -8.85 -7.85
N LEU A 365 7.97 -7.72 -8.20
CA LEU A 365 7.69 -7.35 -9.58
C LEU A 365 8.82 -6.44 -10.08
N THR A 366 9.40 -6.77 -11.22
CA THR A 366 10.43 -5.97 -11.88
C THR A 366 10.23 -6.01 -13.38
N GLU A 367 10.11 -4.86 -14.02
CA GLU A 367 9.84 -4.79 -15.46
C GLU A 367 8.74 -5.78 -15.89
N ASP A 368 9.06 -6.82 -16.66
CA ASP A 368 8.15 -7.89 -17.07
C ASP A 368 8.36 -9.21 -16.30
N ASN A 369 9.18 -9.21 -15.24
CA ASN A 369 9.53 -10.39 -14.48
C ASN A 369 8.81 -10.46 -13.12
N VAL A 370 8.58 -11.69 -12.68
CA VAL A 370 8.12 -12.06 -11.35
C VAL A 370 9.18 -12.97 -10.72
N SER A 371 9.83 -12.46 -9.67
CA SER A 371 10.81 -13.23 -8.91
C SER A 371 10.27 -13.55 -7.53
N MET A 372 10.27 -14.82 -7.12
CA MET A 372 9.80 -15.26 -5.82
C MET A 372 10.91 -16.02 -5.09
N SER A 373 11.04 -15.78 -3.80
CA SER A 373 12.03 -16.44 -2.95
C SER A 373 11.82 -17.94 -2.85
N LYS A 374 12.80 -18.65 -2.31
CA LYS A 374 12.66 -20.02 -1.85
C LYS A 374 11.48 -20.13 -0.86
N SER A 375 10.70 -21.22 -0.94
CA SER A 375 9.57 -21.45 -0.03
C SER A 375 10.03 -21.51 1.41
N ASN A 376 9.34 -20.78 2.31
CA ASN A 376 9.67 -20.62 3.74
C ASN A 376 11.04 -19.97 4.03
N ASP A 377 11.72 -19.45 3.00
CA ASP A 377 12.99 -18.73 3.15
C ASP A 377 12.93 -17.42 2.35
N PHE A 378 12.30 -16.41 2.93
CA PHE A 378 11.85 -15.17 2.26
C PHE A 378 12.96 -14.30 1.67
N PHE A 379 14.18 -14.47 2.15
CA PHE A 379 15.33 -13.67 1.72
C PHE A 379 16.36 -14.47 0.90
N ASN A 380 15.97 -15.65 0.42
CA ASN A 380 16.78 -16.50 -0.44
C ASN A 380 16.20 -16.54 -1.87
N PHE A 381 16.94 -15.97 -2.82
CA PHE A 381 16.60 -15.94 -4.25
C PHE A 381 17.60 -16.72 -5.12
N PHE A 382 18.44 -17.56 -4.51
CA PHE A 382 19.39 -18.42 -5.21
C PHE A 382 19.00 -19.90 -5.05
N TYR A 383 19.32 -20.69 -6.08
CA TYR A 383 19.13 -22.12 -6.04
C TYR A 383 20.01 -22.78 -4.97
N THR A 384 19.55 -23.91 -4.45
CA THR A 384 20.22 -24.69 -3.41
C THR A 384 21.04 -25.84 -3.96
N SER A 385 20.87 -26.20 -5.24
CA SER A 385 21.71 -27.13 -6.00
C SER A 385 21.86 -26.65 -7.43
N ALA A 386 23.05 -26.75 -7.98
CA ALA A 386 23.33 -26.48 -9.38
C ALA A 386 23.02 -27.68 -10.29
N LEU A 387 22.85 -28.86 -9.71
CA LEU A 387 22.64 -30.12 -10.41
C LEU A 387 21.18 -30.55 -10.48
N THR A 388 20.41 -30.21 -9.44
CA THR A 388 19.01 -30.63 -9.32
C THR A 388 18.15 -29.46 -8.84
N SER A 389 17.03 -29.20 -9.55
CA SER A 389 16.00 -28.27 -9.08
C SER A 389 15.08 -28.96 -8.11
N THR A 390 14.75 -28.29 -7.01
CA THR A 390 13.80 -28.75 -5.99
C THR A 390 12.52 -27.93 -6.04
N ASP A 391 11.41 -28.47 -5.56
CA ASP A 391 10.08 -27.80 -5.60
C ASP A 391 10.02 -26.53 -4.77
N ASP A 392 10.90 -26.40 -3.78
CA ASP A 392 11.00 -25.24 -2.90
C ASP A 392 11.94 -24.14 -3.40
N ASP A 393 12.69 -24.38 -4.48
CA ASP A 393 13.61 -23.41 -5.06
C ASP A 393 12.93 -22.11 -5.51
N PRO A 394 13.67 -20.99 -5.66
CA PRO A 394 13.16 -19.72 -6.14
C PRO A 394 12.50 -19.84 -7.53
N ILE A 395 11.47 -19.01 -7.75
CA ILE A 395 10.80 -18.88 -9.04
C ILE A 395 11.20 -17.54 -9.65
N ASP A 396 11.67 -17.56 -10.89
CA ASP A 396 12.04 -16.35 -11.62
C ASP A 396 11.61 -16.53 -13.09
N ILE A 397 10.48 -15.88 -13.44
CA ILE A 397 9.81 -16.05 -14.73
C ILE A 397 9.36 -14.71 -15.29
N ASN A 398 9.37 -14.59 -16.61
CA ASN A 398 8.92 -13.38 -17.31
C ASN A 398 7.55 -13.56 -17.96
N CYS A 399 6.86 -12.42 -18.16
CA CYS A 399 5.61 -12.38 -18.89
C CYS A 399 5.87 -12.45 -20.39
N SER A 400 5.50 -13.56 -21.02
CA SER A 400 5.48 -13.62 -22.49
C SER A 400 4.31 -12.82 -23.03
N SER A 401 4.57 -11.65 -23.58
CA SER A 401 3.55 -10.75 -24.13
C SER A 401 3.92 -10.29 -25.54
N ILE A 402 2.88 -10.06 -26.37
CA ILE A 402 3.03 -9.48 -27.72
C ILE A 402 3.40 -7.98 -27.65
N ARG A 403 3.11 -7.33 -26.52
CA ARG A 403 3.40 -5.92 -26.26
C ARG A 403 4.31 -5.80 -25.06
N PRO A 404 5.23 -4.82 -25.01
CA PRO A 404 5.99 -4.57 -23.78
C PRO A 404 5.04 -4.40 -22.58
N ALA A 405 5.22 -5.23 -21.56
CA ALA A 405 4.38 -5.24 -20.37
C ALA A 405 5.27 -4.98 -19.16
N VAL A 406 5.25 -3.77 -18.63
CA VAL A 406 5.85 -3.46 -17.32
C VAL A 406 4.81 -3.74 -16.25
N LEU A 407 5.14 -4.59 -15.29
CA LEU A 407 4.27 -4.97 -14.18
C LEU A 407 4.34 -3.91 -13.09
N HIS A 408 3.16 -3.44 -12.65
CA HIS A 408 3.03 -2.40 -11.64
C HIS A 408 2.24 -2.84 -10.42
N GLY A 409 1.35 -3.81 -10.57
CA GLY A 409 0.48 -4.26 -9.50
C GLY A 409 0.30 -5.78 -9.47
N VAL A 410 0.13 -6.33 -8.27
CA VAL A 410 -0.15 -7.75 -8.05
C VAL A 410 -1.21 -7.92 -6.98
N LEU A 411 -2.14 -8.84 -7.23
CA LEU A 411 -3.13 -9.26 -6.25
C LEU A 411 -3.15 -10.79 -6.14
N PRO A 412 -2.95 -11.34 -4.94
CA PRO A 412 -3.14 -12.75 -4.68
C PRO A 412 -4.62 -13.11 -4.68
N THR A 413 -4.97 -14.18 -5.37
CA THR A 413 -6.31 -14.77 -5.41
C THR A 413 -6.24 -16.26 -5.12
N ALA A 414 -7.40 -16.89 -4.91
CA ALA A 414 -7.48 -18.34 -4.73
C ALA A 414 -7.01 -19.15 -5.97
N GLN A 415 -6.96 -18.52 -7.13
CA GLN A 415 -6.62 -19.17 -8.41
C GLN A 415 -5.16 -18.89 -8.83
N GLY A 416 -4.45 -18.03 -8.14
CA GLY A 416 -3.10 -17.58 -8.44
C GLY A 416 -2.92 -16.09 -8.22
N LEU A 417 -1.84 -15.54 -8.75
CA LEU A 417 -1.52 -14.12 -8.69
C LEU A 417 -2.02 -13.42 -9.95
N ILE A 418 -2.87 -12.43 -9.80
CA ILE A 418 -3.23 -11.53 -10.90
C ILE A 418 -2.20 -10.41 -10.97
N LEU A 419 -1.57 -10.27 -12.12
CA LEU A 419 -0.53 -9.30 -12.40
C LEU A 419 -1.07 -8.21 -13.32
N PHE A 420 -0.79 -6.98 -13.02
CA PHE A 420 -1.28 -5.82 -13.75
C PHE A 420 -0.13 -5.08 -14.41
N SER A 421 -0.24 -4.91 -15.72
CA SER A 421 0.53 -3.93 -16.46
C SER A 421 -0.39 -2.78 -16.91
N ARG A 422 0.19 -1.72 -17.44
CA ARG A 422 -0.59 -0.57 -17.91
C ARG A 422 -1.68 -0.94 -18.93
N ASN A 423 -1.43 -1.93 -19.80
CA ASN A 423 -2.29 -2.24 -20.94
C ASN A 423 -2.83 -3.67 -20.96
N GLN A 424 -2.41 -4.50 -20.02
CA GLN A 424 -2.74 -5.93 -20.02
C GLN A 424 -2.70 -6.49 -18.60
N GLN A 425 -3.54 -7.48 -18.33
CA GLN A 425 -3.53 -8.25 -17.09
C GLN A 425 -3.12 -9.69 -17.38
N PHE A 426 -2.37 -10.27 -16.45
CA PHE A 426 -1.88 -11.64 -16.53
C PHE A 426 -2.29 -12.40 -15.28
N ILE A 427 -2.25 -13.70 -15.33
CA ILE A 427 -2.33 -14.57 -14.18
C ILE A 427 -1.09 -15.45 -14.11
N LEU A 428 -0.45 -15.45 -12.93
CA LEU A 428 0.55 -16.45 -12.58
C LEU A 428 -0.14 -17.53 -11.76
N PHE A 429 -0.10 -18.74 -12.22
CA PHE A 429 -0.72 -19.90 -11.58
C PHE A 429 0.18 -21.13 -11.74
N SER A 430 -0.16 -22.19 -11.04
CA SER A 430 0.45 -23.49 -11.23
C SER A 430 -0.45 -24.36 -12.09
N ASP A 431 0.09 -25.06 -13.07
CA ASP A 431 -0.59 -26.12 -13.83
C ASP A 431 -0.55 -27.47 -13.09
N ALA A 432 0.10 -27.52 -11.92
CA ALA A 432 0.12 -28.62 -10.97
C ALA A 432 -0.56 -28.23 -9.65
N GLU A 433 -0.66 -29.19 -8.72
CA GLU A 433 -1.28 -28.96 -7.40
C GLU A 433 -0.49 -27.95 -6.54
N ILE A 434 0.83 -27.87 -6.71
CA ILE A 434 1.73 -27.00 -5.95
C ILE A 434 2.46 -26.06 -6.91
N LEU A 435 2.66 -24.81 -6.47
CA LEU A 435 3.45 -23.83 -7.20
C LEU A 435 4.95 -24.10 -7.00
N THR A 436 5.60 -24.56 -8.06
CA THR A 436 7.03 -24.88 -8.11
C THR A 436 7.71 -24.13 -9.25
N PRO A 437 9.05 -24.05 -9.30
CA PRO A 437 9.73 -23.42 -10.43
C PRO A 437 9.37 -24.04 -11.80
N SER A 438 9.11 -25.35 -11.83
CA SER A 438 8.76 -26.08 -13.05
C SER A 438 7.27 -26.00 -13.44
N SER A 439 6.36 -25.74 -12.48
CA SER A 439 4.91 -25.68 -12.71
C SER A 439 4.35 -24.25 -12.82
N ALA A 440 5.18 -23.23 -12.53
CA ALA A 440 4.76 -21.84 -12.60
C ALA A 440 4.56 -21.39 -14.05
N VAL A 441 3.38 -20.87 -14.36
CA VAL A 441 3.03 -20.38 -15.69
C VAL A 441 2.41 -18.98 -15.60
N ILE A 442 2.83 -18.08 -16.49
CA ILE A 442 2.20 -16.77 -16.64
C ILE A 442 1.43 -16.73 -17.97
N ARG A 443 0.17 -16.32 -17.90
CA ARG A 443 -0.70 -16.17 -19.07
C ARG A 443 -1.43 -14.83 -19.05
N GLY A 444 -1.54 -14.20 -20.24
CA GLY A 444 -2.39 -13.02 -20.43
C GLY A 444 -3.88 -13.39 -20.36
N ILE A 445 -4.67 -12.63 -19.58
CA ILE A 445 -6.08 -12.89 -19.33
C ILE A 445 -7.00 -11.79 -19.86
N SER A 446 -6.55 -10.54 -19.90
CA SER A 446 -7.33 -9.42 -20.42
C SER A 446 -6.44 -8.26 -20.88
N ASN A 447 -7.02 -7.33 -21.67
CA ASN A 447 -6.32 -6.21 -22.28
C ASN A 447 -7.04 -4.90 -21.96
N TYR A 448 -7.16 -4.55 -20.67
CA TYR A 448 -7.71 -3.28 -20.22
C TYR A 448 -6.60 -2.34 -19.76
N GLU A 449 -6.78 -1.05 -20.02
CA GLU A 449 -5.87 -0.04 -19.51
C GLU A 449 -6.05 0.16 -18.02
N MET A 450 -4.95 0.25 -17.28
CA MET A 450 -4.90 0.54 -15.85
C MET A 450 -3.98 1.72 -15.59
N ASP A 451 -4.32 2.57 -14.60
CA ASP A 451 -3.42 3.59 -14.07
C ASP A 451 -2.39 2.93 -13.14
N PRO A 452 -1.09 2.94 -13.47
CA PRO A 452 -0.06 2.28 -12.68
C PRO A 452 0.24 2.96 -11.34
N THR A 453 -0.33 4.14 -11.08
CA THR A 453 -0.15 4.90 -9.83
C THR A 453 -1.16 4.53 -8.76
N ILE A 454 -2.20 3.77 -9.12
CA ILE A 454 -3.27 3.35 -8.22
C ILE A 454 -3.30 1.83 -8.16
N ASP A 455 -2.99 1.30 -6.99
CA ASP A 455 -2.96 -0.16 -6.79
C ASP A 455 -4.37 -0.77 -6.94
N PRO A 456 -4.50 -1.92 -7.60
CA PRO A 456 -5.75 -2.65 -7.67
C PRO A 456 -6.15 -3.19 -6.29
N VAL A 457 -7.45 -3.35 -6.05
CA VAL A 457 -7.97 -3.85 -4.77
C VAL A 457 -8.93 -5.02 -4.96
N ASP A 458 -8.96 -5.91 -3.98
CA ASP A 458 -9.91 -7.02 -3.91
C ASP A 458 -11.09 -6.68 -2.98
N VAL A 459 -12.31 -7.04 -3.40
CA VAL A 459 -13.55 -6.93 -2.61
C VAL A 459 -14.15 -8.32 -2.31
N GLY A 460 -13.31 -9.33 -2.27
CA GLY A 460 -13.67 -10.71 -1.93
C GLY A 460 -14.06 -11.57 -3.14
N THR A 461 -14.87 -11.08 -4.05
CA THR A 461 -15.27 -11.83 -5.27
C THR A 461 -14.91 -11.09 -6.56
N THR A 462 -14.50 -9.85 -6.45
CA THR A 462 -14.26 -8.96 -7.58
C THR A 462 -13.01 -8.15 -7.34
N ILE A 463 -12.10 -8.15 -8.29
CA ILE A 463 -10.92 -7.30 -8.29
C ILE A 463 -11.28 -5.98 -8.98
N ASN A 464 -10.94 -4.87 -8.35
CA ASN A 464 -11.22 -3.55 -8.90
C ASN A 464 -9.94 -2.80 -9.19
N PHE A 465 -9.90 -2.16 -10.35
CA PHE A 465 -8.80 -1.34 -10.80
C PHE A 465 -9.30 -0.11 -11.56
N VAL A 466 -8.43 0.86 -11.68
CA VAL A 466 -8.78 2.19 -12.18
C VAL A 466 -8.09 2.47 -13.50
N SER A 467 -8.81 3.13 -14.41
CA SER A 467 -8.26 3.71 -15.64
C SER A 467 -8.65 5.17 -15.72
N LYS A 468 -7.68 6.06 -15.89
CA LYS A 468 -7.91 7.48 -15.99
C LYS A 468 -8.10 7.94 -17.43
N THR A 469 -9.05 8.81 -17.61
CA THR A 469 -9.19 9.64 -18.81
C THR A 469 -8.78 11.09 -18.48
N PRO A 470 -8.58 11.97 -19.46
CA PRO A 470 -8.19 13.36 -19.16
C PRO A 470 -9.17 14.17 -18.31
N SER A 471 -10.40 13.73 -18.12
CA SER A 471 -11.44 14.48 -17.41
C SER A 471 -12.19 13.69 -16.33
N TYR A 472 -12.04 12.37 -16.29
CA TYR A 472 -12.71 11.54 -15.30
C TYR A 472 -12.02 10.18 -15.14
N THR A 473 -12.37 9.48 -14.07
CA THR A 473 -11.83 8.18 -13.72
C THR A 473 -12.83 7.07 -14.01
N ARG A 474 -12.38 6.01 -14.69
CA ARG A 474 -13.15 4.77 -14.90
C ARG A 474 -12.74 3.73 -13.88
N ILE A 475 -13.71 2.94 -13.44
CA ILE A 475 -13.48 1.88 -12.47
C ILE A 475 -13.97 0.58 -13.06
N PHE A 476 -13.05 -0.36 -13.20
CA PHE A 476 -13.35 -1.70 -13.69
C PHE A 476 -13.44 -2.69 -12.54
N GLY A 477 -14.46 -3.52 -12.57
CA GLY A 477 -14.59 -4.71 -11.74
C GLY A 477 -14.30 -5.94 -12.58
N MET A 478 -13.32 -6.73 -12.18
CA MET A 478 -12.91 -7.97 -12.83
C MET A 478 -13.29 -9.15 -11.96
N GLN A 479 -14.07 -10.07 -12.50
CA GLN A 479 -14.45 -11.32 -11.84
C GLN A 479 -13.74 -12.48 -12.53
N THR A 480 -12.90 -13.19 -11.78
CA THR A 480 -12.21 -14.38 -12.26
C THR A 480 -13.18 -15.59 -12.31
N ARG A 481 -13.08 -16.42 -13.34
CA ARG A 481 -13.94 -17.58 -13.53
C ARG A 481 -13.18 -18.92 -13.47
N GLY A 482 -11.93 -18.90 -13.20
CA GLY A 482 -11.01 -20.02 -13.21
C GLY A 482 -9.65 -19.62 -13.79
N SER A 483 -8.64 -20.46 -13.61
CA SER A 483 -7.30 -20.18 -14.13
C SER A 483 -7.23 -20.25 -15.65
N GLU A 484 -8.14 -20.97 -16.28
CA GLU A 484 -8.15 -21.20 -17.75
C GLU A 484 -9.11 -20.30 -18.51
N GLU A 485 -10.12 -19.71 -17.86
CA GLU A 485 -11.12 -18.85 -18.51
C GLU A 485 -10.72 -17.37 -18.44
N SER A 486 -11.09 -16.63 -19.49
CA SER A 486 -10.93 -15.18 -19.47
C SER A 486 -11.89 -14.55 -18.45
N PRO A 487 -11.42 -13.62 -17.60
CA PRO A 487 -12.26 -12.97 -16.63
C PRO A 487 -13.33 -12.10 -17.28
N VAL A 488 -14.44 -11.91 -16.59
CA VAL A 488 -15.42 -10.90 -16.97
C VAL A 488 -15.02 -9.57 -16.37
N VAL A 489 -14.80 -8.58 -17.22
CA VAL A 489 -14.47 -7.22 -16.82
C VAL A 489 -15.63 -6.29 -17.15
N MET A 490 -16.11 -5.57 -16.15
CA MET A 490 -17.23 -4.63 -16.26
C MET A 490 -16.81 -3.24 -15.79
N ASP A 491 -17.21 -2.21 -16.53
CA ASP A 491 -17.10 -0.83 -16.06
C ASP A 491 -18.24 -0.55 -15.07
N ILE A 492 -17.94 -0.57 -13.77
CA ILE A 492 -18.90 -0.31 -12.70
C ILE A 492 -19.21 1.19 -12.54
N GLY A 493 -18.37 2.06 -13.08
CA GLY A 493 -18.58 3.52 -13.13
C GLY A 493 -19.52 3.97 -14.26
N LYS A 494 -19.89 3.09 -15.18
CA LYS A 494 -20.66 3.47 -16.38
C LYS A 494 -22.03 4.09 -16.08
N ILE A 495 -22.63 3.74 -14.95
CA ILE A 495 -23.93 4.30 -14.51
C ILE A 495 -23.80 5.77 -14.10
N VAL A 496 -22.65 6.14 -13.53
CA VAL A 496 -22.31 7.47 -13.06
C VAL A 496 -21.15 8.05 -13.88
N SER A 497 -21.15 7.82 -15.18
CA SER A 497 -20.07 8.24 -16.06
C SER A 497 -19.74 9.71 -15.87
N GLU A 498 -18.44 10.03 -15.85
CA GLU A 498 -17.89 11.38 -15.68
C GLU A 498 -18.12 12.00 -14.29
N TRP A 499 -18.64 11.24 -13.32
CA TRP A 499 -18.89 11.76 -11.98
C TRP A 499 -17.66 11.67 -11.06
N VAL A 500 -16.86 10.61 -11.19
CA VAL A 500 -15.60 10.46 -10.43
C VAL A 500 -14.51 11.25 -11.17
N PRO A 501 -13.92 12.29 -10.56
CA PRO A 501 -12.95 13.15 -11.23
C PRO A 501 -11.62 12.43 -11.51
N ASP A 502 -10.84 12.97 -12.44
CA ASP A 502 -9.49 12.48 -12.76
C ASP A 502 -8.45 12.72 -11.65
N THR A 503 -8.83 13.54 -10.67
CA THR A 503 -7.99 13.90 -9.53
C THR A 503 -7.90 12.82 -8.45
N VAL A 504 -8.69 11.75 -8.57
CA VAL A 504 -8.61 10.58 -7.70
C VAL A 504 -7.27 9.87 -7.92
N ASN A 505 -6.56 9.53 -6.85
CA ASN A 505 -5.25 8.87 -6.88
C ASN A 505 -5.08 7.75 -5.86
N ASN A 506 -6.16 7.42 -5.15
CA ASN A 506 -6.19 6.32 -4.20
C ASN A 506 -7.47 5.51 -4.37
N LEU A 507 -7.33 4.19 -4.25
CA LEU A 507 -8.41 3.22 -4.25
C LEU A 507 -8.28 2.36 -3.00
N LEU A 508 -9.36 2.20 -2.27
CA LEU A 508 -9.40 1.31 -1.12
C LEU A 508 -10.64 0.42 -1.17
N SER A 509 -10.58 -0.72 -0.50
CA SER A 509 -11.68 -1.66 -0.38
C SER A 509 -11.91 -2.07 1.06
N SER A 510 -13.15 -2.44 1.35
CA SER A 510 -13.54 -3.13 2.56
C SER A 510 -14.44 -4.31 2.18
N PRO A 511 -13.89 -5.52 2.03
CA PRO A 511 -14.65 -6.69 1.64
C PRO A 511 -15.80 -7.00 2.60
N GLN A 512 -15.59 -6.84 3.90
CA GLN A 512 -16.59 -7.07 4.94
C GLN A 512 -17.80 -6.14 4.79
N ASN A 513 -17.59 -4.90 4.37
CA ASN A 513 -18.62 -3.90 4.15
C ASN A 513 -19.12 -3.88 2.69
N SER A 514 -18.58 -4.71 1.80
CA SER A 514 -18.83 -4.71 0.35
C SER A 514 -18.70 -3.30 -0.25
N LEU A 515 -17.62 -2.61 0.14
CA LEU A 515 -17.40 -1.20 -0.11
C LEU A 515 -16.10 -0.99 -0.91
N ILE A 516 -16.20 -0.15 -1.92
CA ILE A 516 -15.05 0.44 -2.64
C ILE A 516 -15.10 1.94 -2.41
N ALA A 517 -13.95 2.55 -2.19
CA ALA A 517 -13.85 3.99 -2.06
C ALA A 517 -12.65 4.55 -2.82
N LEU A 518 -12.86 5.70 -3.45
CA LEU A 518 -11.87 6.44 -4.22
C LEU A 518 -11.76 7.85 -3.67
N TYR A 519 -10.54 8.34 -3.54
CA TYR A 519 -10.30 9.72 -3.09
C TYR A 519 -9.01 10.28 -3.70
N GLY A 520 -8.94 11.61 -3.76
CA GLY A 520 -7.72 12.34 -4.09
C GLY A 520 -7.08 12.89 -2.82
N ASP A 521 -5.83 12.57 -2.58
CA ASP A 521 -5.09 13.13 -1.45
C ASP A 521 -4.57 14.55 -1.76
N ASN A 522 -4.43 15.37 -0.73
CA ASN A 522 -3.96 16.75 -0.84
C ASN A 522 -2.43 16.79 -0.92
N ARG A 523 -1.90 17.34 -2.04
CA ARG A 523 -0.45 17.41 -2.33
C ARG A 523 -0.01 18.86 -2.57
N SER A 524 1.28 19.13 -2.54
CA SER A 524 1.82 20.45 -2.87
C SER A 524 1.57 20.83 -4.32
N THR A 525 1.57 19.86 -5.22
CA THR A 525 1.32 20.03 -6.66
C THR A 525 -0.16 19.97 -7.03
N TYR A 526 -1.04 19.66 -6.06
CA TYR A 526 -2.43 19.38 -6.32
C TYR A 526 -3.29 19.71 -5.08
N VAL A 527 -4.35 20.51 -5.27
CA VAL A 527 -5.32 20.77 -4.19
C VAL A 527 -6.23 19.56 -4.07
N GLY A 528 -6.07 18.82 -2.96
CA GLY A 528 -6.84 17.61 -2.68
C GLY A 528 -8.33 17.87 -2.58
N ASP A 529 -9.10 16.84 -2.87
CA ASP A 529 -10.53 16.81 -2.66
C ASP A 529 -10.84 16.56 -1.18
N LYS A 530 -12.01 17.03 -0.75
CA LYS A 530 -12.63 16.65 0.54
C LYS A 530 -13.60 15.49 0.38
N ASN A 531 -13.80 15.05 -0.85
CA ASN A 531 -14.78 14.06 -1.20
C ASN A 531 -14.17 12.66 -1.31
N ILE A 532 -14.89 11.67 -0.78
CA ILE A 532 -14.67 10.27 -1.03
C ILE A 532 -15.82 9.76 -1.89
N TYR A 533 -15.50 9.17 -3.03
CA TYR A 533 -16.45 8.55 -3.94
C TYR A 533 -16.55 7.08 -3.62
N MET A 534 -17.74 6.62 -3.27
CA MET A 534 -17.94 5.27 -2.74
C MET A 534 -18.92 4.48 -3.59
N PHE A 535 -18.63 3.20 -3.73
CA PHE A 535 -19.53 2.22 -4.32
C PHE A 535 -19.78 1.09 -3.33
N LYS A 536 -21.05 0.82 -3.06
CA LYS A 536 -21.46 -0.25 -2.16
C LYS A 536 -22.38 -1.21 -2.88
N THR A 537 -22.18 -2.51 -2.64
CA THR A 537 -23.03 -3.57 -3.17
C THR A 537 -23.69 -4.32 -2.03
N TYR A 538 -24.87 -4.86 -2.31
CA TYR A 538 -25.56 -5.83 -1.44
C TYR A 538 -25.91 -7.05 -2.27
N ASN A 539 -25.28 -8.17 -1.91
CA ASN A 539 -25.41 -9.44 -2.61
C ASN A 539 -26.16 -10.43 -1.75
N VAL A 540 -27.02 -11.25 -2.38
CA VAL A 540 -27.61 -12.42 -1.75
C VAL A 540 -27.24 -13.62 -2.60
N GLY A 541 -26.29 -14.44 -2.13
CA GLY A 541 -25.62 -15.42 -2.94
C GLY A 541 -24.89 -14.76 -4.12
N ASP A 542 -25.04 -15.31 -5.31
CA ASP A 542 -24.39 -14.78 -6.52
C ASP A 542 -25.14 -13.60 -7.17
N LYS A 543 -26.25 -13.16 -6.57
CA LYS A 543 -27.11 -12.13 -7.16
C LYS A 543 -26.91 -10.79 -6.47
N ILE A 544 -26.52 -9.78 -7.25
CA ILE A 544 -26.49 -8.39 -6.78
C ILE A 544 -27.94 -7.90 -6.67
N ILE A 545 -28.40 -7.64 -5.46
CA ILE A 545 -29.75 -7.13 -5.17
C ILE A 545 -29.78 -5.61 -5.25
N MET A 546 -28.74 -4.95 -4.73
CA MET A 546 -28.64 -3.50 -4.71
C MET A 546 -27.19 -3.07 -4.90
N GLN A 547 -27.03 -2.00 -5.64
CA GLN A 547 -25.76 -1.32 -5.81
C GLN A 547 -25.98 0.19 -5.85
N ALA A 548 -25.07 0.94 -5.24
CA ALA A 548 -25.20 2.40 -5.19
C ALA A 548 -23.84 3.08 -5.16
N TRP A 549 -23.76 4.18 -5.92
CA TRP A 549 -22.70 5.17 -5.82
C TRP A 549 -23.15 6.30 -4.92
N PHE A 550 -22.25 6.77 -4.06
CA PHE A 550 -22.50 7.92 -3.18
C PHE A 550 -21.18 8.62 -2.85
N GLN A 551 -21.28 9.81 -2.29
CA GLN A 551 -20.16 10.67 -1.98
C GLN A 551 -20.22 11.08 -0.51
N TRP A 552 -19.08 11.08 0.15
CA TRP A 552 -18.92 11.66 1.47
C TRP A 552 -17.98 12.85 1.40
N ASP A 553 -18.44 14.00 1.94
CA ASP A 553 -17.63 15.19 2.14
C ASP A 553 -17.02 15.14 3.56
N LEU A 554 -15.69 15.17 3.66
CA LEU A 554 -14.95 15.14 4.91
C LEU A 554 -14.71 16.55 5.48
N PRO A 555 -14.43 16.66 6.79
CA PRO A 555 -14.26 17.97 7.44
C PRO A 555 -12.96 18.71 7.07
N GLY A 556 -12.05 18.12 6.33
CA GLY A 556 -10.79 18.72 5.90
C GLY A 556 -10.28 18.12 4.61
N ASN A 557 -9.16 18.61 4.10
CA ASN A 557 -8.50 18.04 2.91
C ASN A 557 -7.95 16.67 3.25
N ILE A 558 -8.30 15.68 2.46
CA ILE A 558 -7.93 14.28 2.71
C ILE A 558 -6.44 14.10 2.46
N GLN A 559 -5.76 13.49 3.44
CA GLN A 559 -4.38 13.02 3.29
C GLN A 559 -4.33 11.50 3.18
N PHE A 560 -5.16 10.82 3.97
CA PHE A 560 -5.19 9.38 4.02
C PHE A 560 -6.55 8.88 4.50
N VAL A 561 -6.99 7.76 3.94
CA VAL A 561 -8.18 7.02 4.38
C VAL A 561 -7.85 5.53 4.40
N SER A 562 -8.26 4.86 5.46
CA SER A 562 -8.19 3.41 5.59
C SER A 562 -9.43 2.88 6.31
N VAL A 563 -9.78 1.64 6.06
CA VAL A 563 -10.87 0.96 6.77
C VAL A 563 -10.27 -0.24 7.51
N ASP A 564 -10.47 -0.27 8.81
CA ASP A 564 -10.11 -1.40 9.66
C ASP A 564 -11.38 -1.98 10.29
N SER A 565 -11.73 -3.18 9.87
CA SER A 565 -13.01 -3.82 10.24
C SER A 565 -14.19 -2.92 9.87
N ASP A 566 -14.92 -2.42 10.84
CA ASP A 566 -16.08 -1.54 10.65
C ASP A 566 -15.80 -0.07 10.98
N THR A 567 -14.53 0.31 11.09
CA THR A 567 -14.14 1.69 11.38
C THR A 567 -13.32 2.28 10.23
N MET A 568 -13.78 3.41 9.71
CA MET A 568 -13.01 4.22 8.77
C MET A 568 -12.12 5.19 9.55
N TRP A 569 -10.84 5.13 9.30
CA TRP A 569 -9.82 6.03 9.82
C TRP A 569 -9.39 7.00 8.73
N SER A 570 -9.28 8.26 9.06
CA SER A 570 -8.85 9.27 8.10
C SER A 570 -7.89 10.27 8.75
N VAL A 571 -6.90 10.68 7.99
CA VAL A 571 -6.07 11.85 8.30
C VAL A 571 -6.50 12.97 7.38
N VAL A 572 -6.94 14.08 7.98
CA VAL A 572 -7.38 15.28 7.25
C VAL A 572 -6.56 16.49 7.65
N GLU A 573 -6.29 17.35 6.67
CA GLU A 573 -5.65 18.64 6.91
C GLU A 573 -6.74 19.72 7.01
N GLY A 574 -6.66 20.49 8.07
CA GLY A 574 -7.54 21.63 8.32
C GLY A 574 -6.77 22.78 8.96
N SER A 575 -6.84 23.96 8.32
CA SER A 575 -6.14 25.18 8.80
C SER A 575 -4.65 24.94 9.07
N GLY A 576 -3.98 24.15 8.23
CA GLY A 576 -2.55 23.85 8.33
C GLY A 576 -2.18 22.82 9.41
N LYS A 577 -3.12 22.15 10.03
CA LYS A 577 -2.88 21.08 11.01
C LYS A 577 -3.43 19.75 10.52
N TYR A 578 -2.81 18.67 10.95
CA TYR A 578 -3.20 17.30 10.58
C TYR A 578 -3.96 16.65 11.73
N HIS A 579 -5.17 16.20 11.43
CA HIS A 579 -6.09 15.63 12.41
C HIS A 579 -6.39 14.18 12.08
N LEU A 580 -6.30 13.31 13.06
CA LEU A 580 -6.80 11.96 12.99
C LEU A 580 -8.27 11.96 13.38
N ILE A 581 -9.10 11.41 12.50
CA ILE A 581 -10.54 11.27 12.70
C ILE A 581 -10.97 9.84 12.41
N SER A 582 -12.08 9.42 13.00
CA SER A 582 -12.65 8.08 12.79
C SER A 582 -14.16 8.13 12.62
N ALA A 583 -14.71 7.20 11.84
CA ALA A 583 -16.15 7.01 11.70
C ALA A 583 -16.51 5.51 11.73
N SER A 584 -17.49 5.14 12.55
CA SER A 584 -18.02 3.78 12.55
C SER A 584 -18.91 3.55 11.32
N LEU A 585 -18.67 2.45 10.59
CA LEU A 585 -19.48 2.03 9.45
C LEU A 585 -20.67 1.15 9.85
N THR A 586 -20.72 0.71 11.10
CA THR A 586 -21.83 -0.08 11.64
C THR A 586 -23.03 0.80 11.95
N GLN A 587 -24.22 0.23 11.89
CA GLN A 587 -25.45 0.91 12.30
C GLN A 587 -25.60 1.00 13.82
N THR A 588 -25.06 0.00 14.52
CA THR A 588 -25.06 -0.04 15.98
C THR A 588 -23.71 0.44 16.47
N PRO A 589 -23.61 1.59 17.11
CA PRO A 589 -22.33 2.14 17.54
C PRO A 589 -21.73 1.29 18.67
N GLU A 590 -20.43 1.03 18.59
CA GLU A 590 -19.69 0.35 19.67
C GLU A 590 -19.61 1.22 20.94
N GLU A 591 -19.46 2.53 20.75
CA GLU A 591 -19.49 3.51 21.85
C GLU A 591 -20.77 4.34 21.77
N THR A 592 -21.70 4.10 22.66
CA THR A 592 -22.93 4.88 22.75
C THR A 592 -22.64 6.21 23.43
N ILE A 593 -22.90 7.31 22.72
CA ILE A 593 -22.80 8.66 23.29
C ILE A 593 -24.09 9.10 23.93
N MET A 594 -25.22 8.66 23.39
CA MET A 594 -26.52 9.04 23.87
C MET A 594 -27.49 7.84 23.84
N THR A 595 -28.29 7.69 24.87
CA THR A 595 -29.38 6.71 24.92
C THR A 595 -30.68 7.49 25.08
N THR A 596 -31.65 7.27 24.20
CA THR A 596 -32.97 7.88 24.26
C THR A 596 -33.80 7.32 25.40
N ALA A 597 -34.92 7.96 25.71
CA ALA A 597 -35.90 7.46 26.72
C ALA A 597 -36.40 6.06 26.35
N ASP A 598 -36.57 5.75 25.10
CA ASP A 598 -36.96 4.44 24.56
C ASP A 598 -35.81 3.40 24.53
N GLY A 599 -34.62 3.76 25.04
CA GLY A 599 -33.49 2.86 25.15
C GLY A 599 -32.67 2.73 23.84
N GLN A 600 -32.91 3.57 22.84
CA GLN A 600 -32.16 3.56 21.58
C GLN A 600 -30.80 4.21 21.75
N GLN A 601 -29.78 3.57 21.22
CA GLN A 601 -28.41 4.02 21.31
C GLN A 601 -28.00 4.72 20.00
N ILE A 602 -27.48 5.92 20.10
CA ILE A 602 -27.05 6.71 18.94
C ILE A 602 -25.71 7.38 19.16
N ASN A 603 -24.98 7.52 18.05
CA ASN A 603 -23.83 8.41 17.95
C ASN A 603 -24.22 9.69 17.22
N PRO A 604 -23.59 10.84 17.53
CA PRO A 604 -23.89 12.08 16.84
C PRO A 604 -23.47 12.01 15.36
N HIS A 605 -24.36 12.48 14.50
CA HIS A 605 -24.08 12.70 13.08
C HIS A 605 -23.50 14.10 12.86
N MET A 606 -22.32 14.33 13.44
CA MET A 606 -21.56 15.57 13.39
C MET A 606 -20.14 15.30 12.93
N ASP A 607 -19.50 16.27 12.32
CA ASP A 607 -18.09 16.18 11.94
C ASP A 607 -17.18 16.77 13.01
N MET A 608 -15.98 16.20 13.15
CA MET A 608 -14.98 16.58 14.16
C MET A 608 -15.56 16.59 15.59
N TYR A 609 -16.54 15.73 15.85
CA TYR A 609 -17.18 15.74 17.16
C TYR A 609 -16.24 15.22 18.25
N THR A 610 -16.29 15.90 19.38
CA THR A 610 -15.53 15.51 20.58
C THR A 610 -16.24 16.05 21.83
N ALA A 611 -16.00 15.41 22.97
CA ALA A 611 -16.51 15.94 24.23
C ALA A 611 -15.88 17.30 24.54
N ALA A 612 -16.64 18.24 25.07
CA ALA A 612 -16.16 19.56 25.42
C ALA A 612 -15.09 19.56 26.54
N THR A 613 -14.96 18.42 27.24
CA THR A 613 -13.86 18.17 28.19
C THR A 613 -12.48 18.14 27.52
N ASN A 614 -12.43 17.86 26.21
CA ASN A 614 -11.19 17.82 25.41
C ASN A 614 -10.81 19.19 24.82
N GLY A 615 -11.58 20.23 25.12
CA GLY A 615 -11.31 21.58 24.66
C GLY A 615 -9.95 22.09 25.14
N LEU A 616 -9.26 22.88 24.30
CA LEU A 616 -7.96 23.49 24.59
C LEU A 616 -8.07 25.00 24.65
N ALA A 617 -7.44 25.60 25.65
CA ALA A 617 -7.31 27.04 25.77
C ALA A 617 -5.89 27.40 26.18
N GLY A 618 -5.22 28.27 25.41
CA GLY A 618 -3.83 28.66 25.67
C GLY A 618 -2.85 27.49 25.71
N GLY A 619 -3.16 26.37 25.00
CA GLY A 619 -2.36 25.14 25.01
C GLY A 619 -2.59 24.20 26.20
N SER A 620 -3.48 24.55 27.10
CA SER A 620 -3.89 23.71 28.23
C SER A 620 -5.30 23.18 28.04
N GLU A 621 -5.57 22.00 28.58
CA GLU A 621 -6.95 21.47 28.62
C GLU A 621 -7.85 22.44 29.39
N LYS A 622 -8.88 22.92 28.73
CA LYS A 622 -9.86 23.82 29.32
C LYS A 622 -11.25 23.30 28.98
N LYS A 623 -11.91 22.88 30.00
CA LYS A 623 -13.30 22.45 29.91
C LYS A 623 -14.18 23.66 29.60
N VAL A 624 -15.48 23.44 29.52
CA VAL A 624 -16.45 24.50 29.37
C VAL A 624 -16.31 25.55 30.48
N VAL A 625 -16.27 26.82 30.11
CA VAL A 625 -16.20 27.96 31.05
C VAL A 625 -17.45 28.79 30.94
N TYR A 626 -18.18 28.95 32.04
CA TYR A 626 -19.33 29.85 32.08
C TYR A 626 -18.93 31.28 32.43
N ASP A 627 -19.39 32.22 31.63
CA ASP A 627 -19.24 33.65 31.87
C ASP A 627 -20.59 34.16 32.43
N SER A 628 -20.63 34.32 33.79
CA SER A 628 -21.83 34.74 34.46
C SER A 628 -22.20 36.22 34.23
N ALA A 629 -21.23 37.06 33.79
CA ALA A 629 -21.50 38.45 33.48
C ALA A 629 -22.20 38.63 32.12
N GLY A 630 -21.88 37.75 31.20
CA GLY A 630 -22.46 37.76 29.86
C GLY A 630 -23.57 36.69 29.65
N ASP A 631 -23.87 35.90 30.67
CA ASP A 631 -24.80 34.77 30.62
C ASP A 631 -24.61 33.82 29.42
N PHE A 632 -23.38 33.27 29.30
CA PHE A 632 -23.07 32.30 28.25
C PHE A 632 -21.98 31.33 28.66
N SER A 633 -21.99 30.18 28.06
CA SER A 633 -20.91 29.17 28.17
C SER A 633 -19.96 29.25 26.98
N LYS A 634 -18.65 29.21 27.26
CA LYS A 634 -17.55 29.06 26.27
C LYS A 634 -17.18 27.60 26.17
N CYS A 635 -17.42 26.98 25.03
CA CYS A 635 -16.98 25.60 24.73
C CYS A 635 -15.77 25.67 23.80
N TYR A 636 -14.56 25.52 24.37
CA TYR A 636 -13.32 25.56 23.59
C TYR A 636 -13.16 24.29 22.77
N ILE A 637 -12.61 24.43 21.54
CA ILE A 637 -12.37 23.33 20.62
C ILE A 637 -10.89 22.89 20.68
N PRO A 638 -10.58 21.56 20.60
CA PRO A 638 -9.20 21.03 20.65
C PRO A 638 -8.46 21.08 19.32
N TYR A 639 -9.10 21.55 18.27
CA TYR A 639 -8.59 21.60 16.90
C TYR A 639 -8.69 23.02 16.31
N ALA A 640 -8.11 23.22 15.14
CA ALA A 640 -8.29 24.46 14.41
C ALA A 640 -9.72 24.60 13.87
N ASP A 641 -10.31 25.80 14.01
CA ASP A 641 -11.68 26.06 13.57
C ASP A 641 -11.84 25.88 12.05
N LEU A 642 -12.88 25.18 11.66
CA LEU A 642 -13.30 25.01 10.26
C LEU A 642 -14.32 26.09 9.92
N THR A 643 -13.85 27.26 9.52
CA THR A 643 -14.67 28.45 9.26
C THR A 643 -15.73 28.23 8.16
N THR A 644 -15.52 27.26 7.27
CA THR A 644 -16.44 26.92 6.17
C THR A 644 -17.60 26.00 6.60
N ARG A 645 -17.61 25.52 7.84
CA ARG A 645 -18.62 24.60 8.36
C ARG A 645 -19.41 25.27 9.48
N ASN A 646 -20.69 24.98 9.61
CA ASN A 646 -21.54 25.51 10.69
C ASN A 646 -21.27 24.73 11.98
N PRO A 647 -20.91 25.42 13.08
CA PRO A 647 -20.70 24.78 14.35
C PRO A 647 -22.03 24.31 14.95
N VAL A 648 -21.97 23.22 15.67
CA VAL A 648 -23.10 22.67 16.42
C VAL A 648 -22.63 22.08 17.73
N ILE A 649 -23.45 22.22 18.75
CA ILE A 649 -23.24 21.60 20.04
C ILE A 649 -24.41 20.64 20.29
N LEU A 650 -24.09 19.42 20.69
CA LEU A 650 -25.04 18.43 21.18
C LEU A 650 -24.89 18.29 22.68
N ILE A 651 -25.96 18.43 23.40
CA ILE A 651 -26.01 18.11 24.82
C ILE A 651 -26.57 16.70 24.92
N ALA A 652 -25.68 15.75 25.19
CA ALA A 652 -26.00 14.32 25.30
C ALA A 652 -26.30 13.96 26.74
N GLY A 653 -27.00 12.88 26.91
CA GLY A 653 -27.34 12.32 28.20
C GLY A 653 -28.31 11.18 28.05
N ASN A 654 -28.88 10.72 29.14
CA ASN A 654 -29.95 9.75 29.15
C ASN A 654 -30.98 10.14 30.21
N ALA A 655 -32.16 9.54 30.16
CA ALA A 655 -33.31 9.85 31.05
C ALA A 655 -33.00 9.67 32.56
N SER A 656 -31.91 8.97 32.90
CA SER A 656 -31.50 8.78 34.29
C SER A 656 -30.48 9.81 34.79
N GLN A 657 -30.03 10.72 33.94
CA GLN A 657 -29.05 11.75 34.27
C GLN A 657 -29.74 13.07 34.53
N ASP A 658 -29.80 13.45 35.80
CA ASP A 658 -30.26 14.77 36.20
C ASP A 658 -29.06 15.72 36.25
N PHE A 659 -29.11 16.75 35.41
CA PHE A 659 -28.04 17.77 35.32
C PHE A 659 -28.35 18.87 36.34
N ALA A 660 -27.96 18.73 37.59
CA ALA A 660 -27.94 19.80 38.61
C ALA A 660 -28.99 20.93 38.40
N GLY A 661 -30.27 20.53 38.27
CA GLY A 661 -31.39 21.44 38.05
C GLY A 661 -31.71 21.75 36.60
N VAL A 662 -31.04 21.10 35.64
CA VAL A 662 -31.38 21.15 34.23
C VAL A 662 -31.64 19.74 33.71
N THR A 663 -32.91 19.42 33.52
CA THR A 663 -33.39 18.12 33.03
C THR A 663 -33.36 17.99 31.49
N GLU A 664 -32.62 18.86 30.82
CA GLU A 664 -32.61 18.91 29.38
C GLU A 664 -31.40 18.13 28.80
N PHE A 665 -31.70 17.08 28.06
CA PHE A 665 -30.69 16.35 27.25
C PHE A 665 -31.25 16.00 25.85
N GLY A 666 -30.36 15.57 24.96
CA GLY A 666 -30.77 15.16 23.63
C GLY A 666 -31.16 16.32 22.71
N PHE A 667 -30.68 17.51 22.97
CA PHE A 667 -30.96 18.67 22.14
C PHE A 667 -29.68 19.29 21.56
N THR A 668 -29.86 20.08 20.53
CA THR A 668 -28.77 20.73 19.82
C THR A 668 -28.85 22.24 19.95
N VAL A 669 -27.69 22.87 19.98
CA VAL A 669 -27.57 24.31 19.98
C VAL A 669 -26.70 24.72 18.80
N ASN A 670 -27.13 25.74 18.06
CA ASN A 670 -26.32 26.39 17.04
C ASN A 670 -25.56 27.55 17.68
N PRO A 671 -24.29 27.34 18.08
CA PRO A 671 -23.52 28.34 18.78
C PRO A 671 -22.98 29.40 17.82
N THR A 672 -22.57 30.53 18.34
CA THR A 672 -21.77 31.51 17.59
C THR A 672 -20.29 31.26 17.85
N ARG A 673 -19.46 31.46 16.80
CA ARG A 673 -18.01 31.43 16.94
C ARG A 673 -17.49 32.67 17.63
N ALA A 674 -16.55 32.51 18.55
CA ALA A 674 -15.82 33.60 19.15
C ALA A 674 -14.39 33.18 19.45
N THR A 675 -13.49 34.16 19.63
CA THR A 675 -12.09 33.92 19.96
C THR A 675 -11.69 34.91 21.02
N ASP A 676 -10.93 34.42 22.01
CA ASP A 676 -10.30 35.27 23.04
C ASP A 676 -8.78 34.95 23.15
N SER A 677 -8.13 35.42 24.16
CA SER A 677 -6.70 35.18 24.43
C SER A 677 -6.35 33.72 24.61
N ASP A 678 -7.35 32.88 25.00
CA ASP A 678 -7.18 31.46 25.28
C ASP A 678 -7.40 30.59 24.04
N GLY A 679 -8.11 31.10 23.01
CA GLY A 679 -8.34 30.37 21.77
C GLY A 679 -9.75 30.57 21.19
N THR A 680 -10.09 29.71 20.21
CA THR A 680 -11.42 29.70 19.59
C THR A 680 -12.37 28.85 20.41
N TYR A 681 -13.57 29.36 20.63
CA TYR A 681 -14.63 28.66 21.33
C TYR A 681 -16.00 28.85 20.65
N PHE A 682 -16.90 27.95 20.96
CA PHE A 682 -18.31 28.04 20.57
C PHE A 682 -19.11 28.62 21.74
N LYS A 683 -19.79 29.73 21.50
CA LYS A 683 -20.54 30.50 22.50
C LYS A 683 -21.97 30.00 22.55
N VAL A 684 -22.43 29.52 23.73
CA VAL A 684 -23.81 29.13 24.01
C VAL A 684 -24.42 30.13 24.98
N ILE A 685 -25.42 30.88 24.51
CA ILE A 685 -26.05 31.94 25.27
C ILE A 685 -27.17 31.36 26.17
N GLY A 686 -27.31 31.90 27.39
CA GLY A 686 -28.42 31.62 28.30
C GLY A 686 -28.33 30.23 29.01
N LYS A 687 -27.16 29.56 28.96
CA LYS A 687 -26.97 28.24 29.59
C LYS A 687 -25.61 28.16 30.26
N ASP A 688 -25.60 27.67 31.50
CA ASP A 688 -24.38 27.24 32.20
C ASP A 688 -24.12 25.74 31.95
N LEU A 689 -23.16 25.44 31.10
CA LEU A 689 -22.76 24.08 30.75
C LEU A 689 -21.48 23.62 31.45
N SER A 690 -20.95 24.42 32.36
CA SER A 690 -19.65 24.14 33.00
C SER A 690 -19.65 22.84 33.86
N ALA A 691 -20.75 22.57 34.55
CA ALA A 691 -20.91 21.35 35.35
C ALA A 691 -21.16 20.08 34.52
N GLN A 692 -21.49 20.25 33.25
CA GLN A 692 -21.92 19.16 32.34
C GLN A 692 -20.99 18.93 31.17
N ALA A 693 -19.78 19.44 31.23
CA ALA A 693 -18.81 19.40 30.12
C ALA A 693 -18.61 17.98 29.52
N ALA A 694 -18.77 16.94 30.30
CA ALA A 694 -18.64 15.55 29.84
C ALA A 694 -19.79 15.11 28.90
N ASN A 695 -20.96 15.74 29.02
CA ASN A 695 -22.15 15.44 28.22
C ASN A 695 -22.35 16.44 27.07
N VAL A 696 -21.47 17.42 26.97
CA VAL A 696 -21.47 18.41 25.88
C VAL A 696 -20.50 17.99 24.81
N TYR A 697 -21.00 17.79 23.59
CA TYR A 697 -20.22 17.47 22.42
C TYR A 697 -20.20 18.64 21.45
N VAL A 698 -19.01 19.06 21.05
CA VAL A 698 -18.77 20.12 20.08
C VAL A 698 -18.40 19.52 18.73
N GLY A 699 -18.81 20.14 17.64
CA GLY A 699 -18.49 19.69 16.30
C GLY A 699 -19.13 20.57 15.23
N TYR A 700 -19.24 20.05 14.02
CA TYR A 700 -19.80 20.76 12.87
C TYR A 700 -20.92 19.98 12.21
N GLN A 701 -21.91 20.72 11.71
CA GLN A 701 -22.94 20.14 10.88
C GLN A 701 -22.38 19.75 9.50
N TYR A 702 -22.98 18.73 8.90
CA TYR A 702 -22.81 18.39 7.49
C TYR A 702 -24.17 18.09 6.88
N ASN A 703 -24.27 18.27 5.58
CA ASN A 703 -25.52 18.06 4.87
C ASN A 703 -25.64 16.61 4.39
N TYR A 704 -26.76 15.99 4.71
CA TYR A 704 -27.25 14.81 4.05
C TYR A 704 -28.18 15.27 2.93
N ASP A 705 -27.89 14.96 1.69
CA ASP A 705 -28.62 15.44 0.53
C ASP A 705 -28.64 14.37 -0.55
N VAL A 706 -29.80 13.85 -0.86
CA VAL A 706 -29.98 12.79 -1.85
C VAL A 706 -31.07 13.16 -2.82
N GLU A 707 -30.72 13.32 -4.09
CA GLU A 707 -31.67 13.44 -5.18
C GLU A 707 -32.10 12.06 -5.66
N LEU A 708 -33.41 11.79 -5.60
CA LEU A 708 -33.95 10.48 -5.98
C LEU A 708 -34.08 10.38 -7.51
N PRO A 709 -33.89 9.18 -8.08
CA PRO A 709 -34.08 8.95 -9.51
C PRO A 709 -35.54 9.10 -9.92
N LYS A 710 -35.77 9.29 -11.19
CA LYS A 710 -37.14 9.34 -11.75
C LYS A 710 -37.83 8.00 -11.57
N THR A 711 -39.15 8.10 -11.29
CA THR A 711 -40.01 6.95 -11.05
C THR A 711 -40.65 6.50 -12.37
N TYR A 712 -40.55 5.19 -12.67
CA TYR A 712 -41.16 4.56 -13.82
C TYR A 712 -42.07 3.41 -13.37
N TYR A 713 -43.09 3.11 -14.20
CA TYR A 713 -43.96 1.96 -13.95
C TYR A 713 -43.21 0.65 -14.29
N ARG A 714 -43.20 -0.26 -13.35
CA ARG A 714 -42.59 -1.59 -13.52
C ARG A 714 -43.61 -2.57 -14.09
N LEU A 715 -43.28 -3.16 -15.24
CA LEU A 715 -44.18 -4.06 -15.98
C LEU A 715 -44.31 -5.43 -15.36
N SER A 716 -43.28 -5.90 -14.67
CA SER A 716 -43.27 -7.19 -13.97
C SER A 716 -42.69 -7.04 -12.57
N PRO A 717 -43.35 -7.61 -11.55
CA PRO A 717 -42.82 -7.57 -10.17
C PRO A 717 -41.42 -8.20 -10.04
N GLU A 718 -41.11 -9.21 -10.84
CA GLU A 718 -39.85 -9.95 -10.80
C GLU A 718 -38.85 -9.55 -11.90
N GLY A 719 -39.29 -8.79 -12.91
CA GLY A 719 -38.50 -8.38 -14.06
C GLY A 719 -37.87 -7.00 -13.93
N ALA A 720 -36.77 -6.75 -14.62
CA ALA A 720 -36.13 -5.45 -14.77
C ALA A 720 -36.75 -4.58 -15.89
N GLN A 721 -37.97 -4.92 -16.33
CA GLN A 721 -38.62 -4.19 -17.41
C GLN A 721 -39.48 -3.05 -16.86
N TYR A 722 -39.22 -1.85 -17.34
CA TYR A 722 -39.94 -0.63 -17.02
C TYR A 722 -40.56 -0.04 -18.28
N ASP A 723 -41.76 0.56 -18.14
CA ASP A 723 -42.35 1.35 -19.22
C ASP A 723 -41.88 2.80 -19.14
N TYR A 724 -40.88 3.13 -19.94
CA TYR A 724 -40.33 4.49 -20.05
C TYR A 724 -41.21 5.43 -20.89
N THR A 725 -42.18 4.88 -21.60
CA THR A 725 -43.01 5.66 -22.54
C THR A 725 -44.40 6.02 -22.00
N ALA A 726 -44.81 5.34 -20.93
CA ALA A 726 -46.11 5.54 -20.31
C ALA A 726 -46.27 6.91 -19.69
N ASN A 727 -47.50 7.39 -19.65
CA ASN A 727 -47.87 8.55 -18.84
C ASN A 727 -48.12 8.07 -17.41
N LEU A 728 -47.14 8.31 -16.55
CA LEU A 728 -47.25 8.04 -15.11
C LEU A 728 -47.46 9.35 -14.39
N THR A 729 -48.65 9.57 -13.83
CA THR A 729 -48.98 10.73 -13.00
C THR A 729 -48.96 10.30 -11.54
N ILE A 730 -48.10 10.94 -10.77
CA ILE A 730 -47.92 10.66 -9.34
C ILE A 730 -48.72 11.72 -8.57
N ALA A 731 -49.70 11.28 -7.81
CA ALA A 731 -50.50 12.12 -6.92
C ALA A 731 -49.74 12.43 -5.64
N ARG A 732 -49.13 11.40 -5.06
CA ARG A 732 -48.32 11.52 -3.84
C ARG A 732 -47.26 10.43 -3.78
N MET A 733 -46.18 10.71 -3.07
CA MET A 733 -45.17 9.73 -2.70
C MET A 733 -45.14 9.54 -1.19
N LYS A 734 -44.95 8.29 -0.77
CA LYS A 734 -44.83 7.90 0.63
C LYS A 734 -43.45 7.40 0.88
N PHE A 735 -42.82 7.90 1.91
CA PHE A 735 -41.47 7.53 2.34
C PHE A 735 -41.57 6.89 3.71
N ALA A 736 -41.22 5.62 3.80
CA ALA A 736 -41.04 4.96 5.07
C ALA A 736 -39.60 5.22 5.54
N VAL A 737 -39.48 5.62 6.79
CA VAL A 737 -38.19 5.85 7.46
C VAL A 737 -38.01 4.87 8.59
N GLY A 738 -36.77 4.44 8.81
CA GLY A 738 -36.34 3.76 10.03
C GLY A 738 -35.89 4.77 11.07
N LEU A 739 -34.93 4.40 11.93
CA LEU A 739 -34.43 5.30 12.96
C LEU A 739 -34.00 6.65 12.38
N SER A 740 -34.82 7.66 12.60
CA SER A 740 -34.68 8.99 12.00
C SER A 740 -35.18 10.07 12.94
N SER A 741 -34.51 11.22 12.87
CA SER A 741 -35.00 12.47 13.46
C SER A 741 -35.56 13.36 12.35
N VAL A 742 -34.99 14.51 12.12
CA VAL A 742 -35.47 15.52 11.17
C VAL A 742 -35.14 15.18 9.73
N VAL A 743 -36.16 15.00 8.90
CA VAL A 743 -36.05 14.74 7.47
C VAL A 743 -36.83 15.78 6.70
N GLY A 744 -36.19 16.46 5.79
CA GLY A 744 -36.83 17.42 4.89
C GLY A 744 -36.95 16.88 3.47
N PHE A 745 -38.02 17.31 2.77
CA PHE A 745 -38.26 16.94 1.38
C PHE A 745 -38.38 18.20 0.54
N LYS A 746 -37.59 18.28 -0.52
CA LYS A 746 -37.68 19.33 -1.51
C LYS A 746 -38.12 18.72 -2.82
N VAL A 747 -38.96 19.45 -3.55
CA VAL A 747 -39.45 19.07 -4.88
C VAL A 747 -39.05 20.14 -5.90
N LYS A 748 -38.58 19.71 -7.06
CA LYS A 748 -38.38 20.56 -8.23
C LYS A 748 -39.32 20.13 -9.33
N SER A 749 -40.19 21.03 -9.76
CA SER A 749 -41.15 20.75 -10.82
C SER A 749 -40.77 21.50 -12.10
N LYS A 750 -40.92 20.83 -13.23
CA LYS A 750 -40.77 21.49 -14.55
C LYS A 750 -41.76 22.63 -14.69
N GLY A 751 -41.28 23.84 -15.00
CA GLY A 751 -42.11 25.03 -15.11
C GLY A 751 -42.16 25.88 -13.86
N TYR A 752 -41.73 25.38 -12.69
CA TYR A 752 -41.50 26.24 -11.54
C TYR A 752 -40.19 27.03 -11.72
N ARG A 753 -40.32 28.36 -11.71
CA ARG A 753 -39.18 29.25 -11.99
C ARG A 753 -38.59 29.89 -10.74
N GLY A 754 -39.18 29.66 -9.60
CA GLY A 754 -38.86 30.39 -8.37
C GLY A 754 -39.36 31.81 -8.37
N GLU A 755 -39.12 32.53 -7.30
CA GLU A 755 -39.38 33.98 -7.22
C GLU A 755 -38.22 34.72 -7.89
N LEU A 756 -38.51 35.74 -8.67
CA LEU A 756 -37.56 36.49 -9.48
C LEU A 756 -37.56 37.96 -9.07
N ALA A 757 -36.35 38.48 -8.78
CA ALA A 757 -36.11 39.92 -8.68
C ALA A 757 -35.09 40.34 -9.74
N GLU A 758 -35.39 41.39 -10.45
CA GLU A 758 -34.54 41.93 -11.51
C GLU A 758 -34.05 43.33 -11.13
N PHE A 759 -32.78 43.55 -11.35
CA PHE A 759 -32.13 44.84 -11.12
C PHE A 759 -31.26 45.21 -12.32
N THR A 760 -30.84 46.47 -12.35
CA THR A 760 -29.93 46.98 -13.38
C THR A 760 -28.69 47.52 -12.69
N GLY A 761 -27.51 47.18 -13.17
CA GLY A 761 -26.25 47.66 -12.64
C GLY A 761 -26.08 49.16 -12.87
N ASP A 762 -25.63 49.89 -11.86
CA ASP A 762 -25.36 51.34 -11.89
C ASP A 762 -23.86 51.66 -11.75
N GLY A 763 -22.99 50.62 -11.65
CA GLY A 763 -21.55 50.74 -11.50
C GLY A 763 -21.09 51.11 -10.09
N SER A 764 -22.02 51.33 -9.15
CA SER A 764 -21.73 51.75 -7.78
C SER A 764 -22.38 50.88 -6.71
N THR A 765 -23.61 50.44 -6.94
CA THR A 765 -24.37 49.62 -5.98
C THR A 765 -23.88 48.19 -5.99
N THR A 766 -23.48 47.67 -4.84
CA THR A 766 -23.06 46.27 -4.64
C THR A 766 -24.15 45.43 -3.99
N ALA A 767 -25.04 46.02 -3.17
CA ALA A 767 -26.03 45.26 -2.38
C ALA A 767 -27.44 45.43 -2.98
N PHE A 768 -28.09 44.33 -3.27
CA PHE A 768 -29.44 44.28 -3.85
C PHE A 768 -30.36 43.48 -2.94
N SER A 769 -31.37 44.14 -2.41
CA SER A 769 -32.37 43.53 -1.55
C SER A 769 -33.51 42.92 -2.34
N VAL A 770 -33.79 41.66 -2.16
CA VAL A 770 -34.89 40.95 -2.81
C VAL A 770 -36.07 40.84 -1.85
N PRO A 771 -37.32 40.99 -2.33
CA PRO A 771 -38.52 41.07 -1.49
C PRO A 771 -39.03 39.71 -1.02
N PHE A 772 -38.15 38.67 -1.00
CA PHE A 772 -38.52 37.35 -0.54
C PHE A 772 -37.45 36.79 0.43
N PRO A 773 -37.88 36.09 1.49
CA PRO A 773 -36.99 35.49 2.42
C PRO A 773 -36.35 34.23 1.86
N LEU A 774 -35.16 33.87 2.39
CA LEU A 774 -34.49 32.64 2.10
C LEU A 774 -34.38 31.82 3.40
N LYS A 775 -34.69 30.57 3.29
CA LYS A 775 -34.47 29.62 4.39
C LYS A 775 -33.01 29.18 4.51
N GLU A 776 -32.26 29.25 3.42
CA GLU A 776 -30.84 28.83 3.35
C GLU A 776 -30.05 29.86 2.55
N GLU A 777 -28.83 30.17 2.99
CA GLU A 777 -27.94 31.15 2.33
C GLU A 777 -27.62 30.80 0.86
N ASN A 778 -27.68 29.51 0.50
CA ASN A 778 -27.39 28.98 -0.84
C ASN A 778 -28.64 28.84 -1.74
N GLY A 779 -29.80 29.24 -1.28
CA GLY A 779 -31.08 29.11 -2.00
C GLY A 779 -31.29 30.08 -3.15
N ILE A 780 -30.27 30.84 -3.57
CA ILE A 780 -30.36 31.84 -4.61
C ILE A 780 -29.53 31.44 -5.83
N VAL A 781 -30.08 31.74 -7.01
CA VAL A 781 -29.35 31.73 -8.28
C VAL A 781 -29.21 33.16 -8.77
N VAL A 782 -27.98 33.65 -8.81
CA VAL A 782 -27.64 34.99 -9.29
C VAL A 782 -27.10 34.90 -10.71
N LYS A 783 -27.65 35.71 -11.61
CA LYS A 783 -27.16 35.83 -12.99
C LYS A 783 -26.87 37.28 -13.32
N LEU A 784 -25.79 37.52 -14.07
CA LEU A 784 -25.49 38.80 -14.72
C LEU A 784 -25.57 38.60 -16.23
N ASP A 785 -26.41 39.35 -16.92
CA ASP A 785 -26.66 39.24 -18.35
C ASP A 785 -26.99 37.79 -18.78
N GLY A 786 -27.73 37.06 -17.94
CA GLY A 786 -28.10 35.65 -18.15
C GLY A 786 -27.04 34.64 -17.77
N ALA A 787 -25.80 35.04 -17.49
CA ALA A 787 -24.71 34.16 -17.07
C ALA A 787 -24.74 33.93 -15.55
N LYS A 788 -24.82 32.65 -15.11
CA LYS A 788 -24.81 32.29 -13.69
C LYS A 788 -23.47 32.69 -13.05
N GLN A 789 -23.56 33.36 -11.93
CA GLN A 789 -22.40 33.80 -11.14
C GLN A 789 -21.95 32.68 -10.17
N ALA A 790 -20.65 32.62 -9.95
CA ALA A 790 -20.10 31.76 -8.93
C ALA A 790 -20.39 32.28 -7.51
N SER A 791 -20.65 31.42 -6.56
CA SER A 791 -20.94 31.80 -5.16
C SER A 791 -19.81 32.60 -4.48
N SER A 792 -18.60 32.53 -4.99
CA SER A 792 -17.45 33.31 -4.52
C SER A 792 -17.48 34.78 -4.96
N THR A 793 -18.36 35.16 -5.88
CA THR A 793 -18.45 36.56 -6.42
C THR A 793 -19.44 37.42 -5.67
N TYR A 794 -20.24 36.84 -4.80
CA TYR A 794 -21.24 37.54 -4.00
C TYR A 794 -21.41 36.87 -2.62
N SER A 795 -22.00 37.61 -1.68
CA SER A 795 -22.49 37.09 -0.41
C SER A 795 -23.99 37.31 -0.27
N VAL A 796 -24.64 36.48 0.53
CA VAL A 796 -26.08 36.57 0.80
C VAL A 796 -26.31 36.73 2.29
N THR A 797 -27.09 37.71 2.66
CA THR A 797 -27.62 37.87 4.03
C THR A 797 -29.13 37.74 4.00
N THR A 798 -29.71 37.02 4.93
CA THR A 798 -31.16 36.76 4.99
C THR A 798 -31.74 37.24 6.30
N THR A 799 -32.98 37.72 6.22
CA THR A 799 -33.83 38.00 7.37
C THR A 799 -35.19 37.29 7.16
N ASP A 800 -36.06 37.31 8.14
CA ASP A 800 -37.36 36.63 8.05
C ASP A 800 -38.27 37.19 6.95
N ALA A 801 -37.97 38.39 6.45
CA ALA A 801 -38.80 39.08 5.45
C ALA A 801 -38.15 39.26 4.07
N GLN A 802 -36.83 39.31 4.02
CA GLN A 802 -36.08 39.60 2.80
C GLN A 802 -34.66 39.04 2.79
N ALA A 803 -34.08 38.91 1.60
CA ALA A 803 -32.67 38.57 1.47
C ALA A 803 -31.93 39.72 0.75
N THR A 804 -30.64 39.89 1.04
CA THR A 804 -29.76 40.86 0.37
C THR A 804 -28.59 40.13 -0.25
N VAL A 805 -28.42 40.32 -1.56
CA VAL A 805 -27.24 39.79 -2.30
C VAL A 805 -26.24 40.93 -2.44
N THR A 806 -25.03 40.72 -1.95
CA THR A 806 -23.95 41.71 -2.01
C THR A 806 -22.83 41.18 -2.91
N PHE A 807 -22.62 41.83 -4.03
CA PHE A 807 -21.55 41.53 -4.97
C PHE A 807 -20.20 42.03 -4.48
N ASN A 808 -19.12 41.29 -4.72
CA ASN A 808 -17.77 41.74 -4.45
C ASN A 808 -17.34 42.94 -5.32
N THR A 809 -17.90 43.02 -6.52
CA THR A 809 -17.69 44.13 -7.46
C THR A 809 -19.04 44.62 -7.97
N ALA A 810 -19.26 45.92 -7.95
CA ALA A 810 -20.52 46.48 -8.41
C ALA A 810 -20.81 46.16 -9.91
N PRO A 811 -22.01 45.62 -10.24
CA PRO A 811 -22.41 45.37 -11.61
C PRO A 811 -22.39 46.66 -12.44
N THR A 812 -21.89 46.62 -13.67
CA THR A 812 -21.55 47.76 -14.49
C THR A 812 -22.80 48.55 -14.98
N ALA A 813 -22.68 49.91 -14.95
CA ALA A 813 -23.64 50.81 -15.54
C ALA A 813 -23.55 50.82 -17.07
N ALA A 814 -24.57 51.36 -17.73
CA ALA A 814 -24.49 51.66 -19.15
C ALA A 814 -23.38 52.67 -19.44
N SER A 815 -22.57 52.40 -20.42
CA SER A 815 -21.49 53.29 -20.85
C SER A 815 -21.51 53.49 -22.36
N THR A 816 -21.22 54.72 -22.81
CA THR A 816 -21.06 55.05 -24.21
C THR A 816 -19.62 55.51 -24.42
N ALA A 817 -18.82 54.70 -25.04
CA ALA A 817 -17.45 55.05 -25.41
C ALA A 817 -17.26 54.84 -26.92
N ALA A 818 -16.66 55.84 -27.60
CA ALA A 818 -16.33 55.75 -29.03
C ALA A 818 -17.50 55.30 -29.94
N ASN A 819 -18.72 55.83 -29.70
CA ASN A 819 -19.95 55.50 -30.42
C ASN A 819 -20.47 54.05 -30.25
N VAL A 820 -19.94 53.29 -29.30
CA VAL A 820 -20.49 52.00 -28.91
C VAL A 820 -21.18 52.15 -27.55
N THR A 821 -22.47 51.89 -27.51
CA THR A 821 -23.24 51.86 -26.26
C THR A 821 -23.24 50.45 -25.70
N THR A 822 -22.57 50.26 -24.58
CA THR A 822 -22.66 49.01 -23.79
C THR A 822 -23.84 49.19 -22.83
N PRO A 823 -24.86 48.32 -22.86
CA PRO A 823 -25.95 48.38 -21.90
C PRO A 823 -25.48 48.11 -20.48
N ALA A 824 -26.23 48.61 -19.49
CA ALA A 824 -26.00 48.22 -18.10
C ALA A 824 -26.23 46.74 -17.91
N GLN A 825 -25.44 46.12 -17.02
CA GLN A 825 -25.63 44.71 -16.71
C GLN A 825 -27.00 44.44 -16.08
N LYS A 826 -27.69 43.45 -16.65
CA LYS A 826 -28.95 42.98 -16.07
C LYS A 826 -28.63 41.97 -14.96
N ILE A 827 -29.18 42.21 -13.78
CA ILE A 827 -29.06 41.37 -12.60
C ILE A 827 -30.35 40.60 -12.43
N GLU A 828 -30.28 39.27 -12.45
CA GLU A 828 -31.41 38.40 -12.15
C GLU A 828 -31.10 37.59 -10.89
N ILE A 829 -31.90 37.74 -9.86
CA ILE A 829 -31.80 37.01 -8.60
C ILE A 829 -33.08 36.18 -8.48
N THR A 830 -32.92 34.85 -8.54
CA THR A 830 -34.06 33.94 -8.43
C THR A 830 -33.86 33.03 -7.23
N THR A 831 -34.94 32.63 -6.55
CA THR A 831 -34.90 31.54 -5.57
C THR A 831 -34.53 30.24 -6.27
N ASP A 832 -33.99 29.28 -5.51
CA ASP A 832 -33.73 27.94 -6.03
C ASP A 832 -35.05 27.40 -6.65
N THR A 833 -34.89 26.63 -7.71
CA THR A 833 -35.99 25.89 -8.35
C THR A 833 -36.52 24.73 -7.50
N TRP A 834 -35.85 24.43 -6.39
CA TRP A 834 -36.31 23.49 -5.39
C TRP A 834 -37.14 24.20 -4.33
N TYR A 835 -38.33 23.69 -4.02
CA TYR A 835 -39.19 24.19 -2.96
C TYR A 835 -39.45 23.13 -1.89
N ASP A 836 -39.49 23.58 -0.65
CA ASP A 836 -39.80 22.71 0.49
C ASP A 836 -41.28 22.29 0.41
N VAL A 837 -41.53 20.98 0.46
CA VAL A 837 -42.89 20.43 0.45
C VAL A 837 -43.33 20.04 1.85
N GLN A 838 -42.46 19.42 2.56
CA GLN A 838 -42.72 18.97 3.92
C GLN A 838 -41.41 18.74 4.68
N THR A 839 -41.37 19.15 5.93
CA THR A 839 -40.36 18.72 6.91
C THR A 839 -41.06 17.77 7.84
N ALA A 840 -40.51 16.56 7.95
CA ALA A 840 -41.16 15.46 8.64
C ALA A 840 -40.86 15.48 10.11
N GLN A 841 -40.92 16.38 10.79
CA GLN A 841 -41.05 16.69 12.21
C GLN A 841 -40.88 18.17 12.42
N ASP A 842 -41.78 18.78 13.11
CA ASP A 842 -41.67 20.17 13.48
C ASP A 842 -40.51 20.32 14.46
N LEU A 843 -39.46 20.97 14.00
CA LEU A 843 -38.25 21.26 14.77
C LEU A 843 -38.50 22.08 16.03
N GLY A 844 -39.71 22.67 16.18
CA GLY A 844 -40.12 23.42 17.32
C GLY A 844 -40.45 22.55 18.56
N GLN A 845 -40.43 21.24 18.43
CA GLN A 845 -40.70 20.31 19.50
C GLN A 845 -39.48 19.54 20.00
N TYR A 846 -38.38 20.22 20.19
CA TYR A 846 -37.37 19.74 21.13
C TYR A 846 -37.95 19.95 22.54
N LEU A 847 -38.89 19.12 22.94
CA LEU A 847 -39.31 19.11 24.31
C LEU A 847 -38.15 18.63 25.17
N ALA A 848 -37.89 19.34 26.26
CA ALA A 848 -37.05 18.90 27.34
C ALA A 848 -37.24 17.39 27.53
N ASP A 849 -36.16 16.66 27.63
CA ASP A 849 -36.09 15.26 28.07
C ASP A 849 -36.07 14.15 27.00
N ASP A 850 -36.21 14.41 25.68
CA ASP A 850 -36.07 13.35 24.68
C ASP A 850 -35.57 13.80 23.31
N VAL A 851 -34.85 12.90 22.60
CA VAL A 851 -34.50 13.09 21.19
C VAL A 851 -35.72 12.71 20.36
N PRO A 852 -36.19 13.56 19.45
CA PRO A 852 -37.32 13.25 18.58
C PRO A 852 -36.92 12.24 17.52
N LEU A 853 -36.77 10.99 17.91
CA LEU A 853 -36.47 9.87 17.01
C LEU A 853 -37.73 9.04 16.78
N THR A 854 -37.85 8.55 15.55
CA THR A 854 -38.87 7.57 15.18
C THR A 854 -38.23 6.33 14.58
N ASP A 855 -38.62 5.16 15.04
CA ASP A 855 -38.15 3.87 14.52
C ASP A 855 -38.85 3.48 13.22
N SER A 856 -40.12 3.91 13.08
CA SER A 856 -40.92 3.60 11.91
C SER A 856 -41.98 4.65 11.72
N SER A 857 -41.91 5.40 10.67
CA SER A 857 -42.88 6.38 10.25
C SER A 857 -43.02 6.43 8.75
N VAL A 858 -44.16 6.89 8.25
CA VAL A 858 -44.43 7.05 6.82
C VAL A 858 -44.86 8.48 6.56
N PHE A 859 -44.04 9.19 5.82
CA PHE A 859 -44.28 10.57 5.39
C PHE A 859 -44.92 10.60 4.00
N THR A 860 -45.98 11.36 3.84
CA THR A 860 -46.70 11.47 2.58
C THR A 860 -46.47 12.84 1.97
N ILE A 861 -45.85 12.86 0.81
CA ILE A 861 -45.49 14.06 0.05
C ILE A 861 -46.46 14.22 -1.11
N PRO A 862 -47.27 15.29 -1.17
CA PRO A 862 -48.12 15.58 -2.32
C PRO A 862 -47.29 16.07 -3.52
N ILE A 863 -47.49 15.49 -4.68
CA ILE A 863 -46.72 15.81 -5.91
C ILE A 863 -47.61 16.35 -7.01
N HIS A 864 -48.69 15.63 -7.35
CA HIS A 864 -49.63 15.96 -8.41
C HIS A 864 -49.00 16.31 -9.76
N GLN A 865 -47.95 15.59 -10.15
CA GLN A 865 -47.16 15.81 -11.34
C GLN A 865 -46.92 14.53 -12.13
N ARG A 866 -46.58 14.65 -13.40
CA ARG A 866 -46.08 13.53 -14.18
C ARG A 866 -44.68 13.18 -13.71
N SER A 867 -44.34 11.90 -13.72
CA SER A 867 -43.06 11.36 -13.24
C SER A 867 -41.84 11.95 -13.95
N ASP A 868 -41.99 12.41 -15.19
CA ASP A 868 -40.92 13.06 -15.95
C ASP A 868 -40.77 14.57 -15.66
N ASN A 869 -41.68 15.18 -14.92
CA ASN A 869 -41.75 16.60 -14.68
C ASN A 869 -41.25 17.04 -13.30
N PHE A 870 -40.88 16.14 -12.43
CA PHE A 870 -40.39 16.48 -11.10
C PHE A 870 -39.20 15.66 -10.68
N ASN A 871 -38.41 16.20 -9.76
CA ASN A 871 -37.39 15.50 -9.01
C ASN A 871 -37.65 15.72 -7.52
N ILE A 872 -37.27 14.77 -6.70
CA ILE A 872 -37.35 14.85 -5.23
C ILE A 872 -35.98 14.79 -4.65
N ARG A 873 -35.74 15.65 -3.66
CA ARG A 873 -34.53 15.65 -2.86
C ARG A 873 -34.91 15.44 -1.39
N VAL A 874 -34.21 14.51 -0.74
CA VAL A 874 -34.31 14.26 0.70
C VAL A 874 -33.08 14.87 1.34
N PHE A 875 -33.27 15.68 2.39
CA PHE A 875 -32.16 16.35 3.03
C PHE A 875 -32.28 16.38 4.56
N SER A 876 -31.14 16.51 5.23
CA SER A 876 -31.07 16.78 6.67
C SER A 876 -29.67 17.31 7.02
N ASN A 877 -29.62 18.33 7.86
CA ASN A 877 -28.40 18.83 8.49
C ASN A 877 -28.38 18.61 10.02
N SER A 878 -29.42 17.99 10.56
CA SER A 878 -29.54 17.70 11.98
C SER A 878 -28.41 16.76 12.44
N PRO A 879 -27.85 16.90 13.66
CA PRO A 879 -26.85 15.97 14.19
C PRO A 879 -27.37 14.56 14.50
N PHE A 880 -28.56 14.22 14.12
CA PHE A 880 -29.22 12.94 14.38
C PHE A 880 -29.29 12.04 13.13
N PRO A 881 -29.56 10.75 13.30
CA PRO A 881 -29.66 9.81 12.19
C PRO A 881 -30.83 10.08 11.25
N VAL A 882 -30.71 9.64 10.02
CA VAL A 882 -31.76 9.58 8.99
C VAL A 882 -31.62 8.30 8.20
N ALA A 883 -32.65 7.47 8.18
CA ALA A 883 -32.67 6.23 7.43
C ALA A 883 -33.97 6.11 6.60
N LEU A 884 -33.86 6.15 5.27
CA LEU A 884 -34.93 5.79 4.36
C LEU A 884 -34.94 4.27 4.18
N THR A 885 -36.08 3.63 4.44
CA THR A 885 -36.24 2.18 4.31
C THR A 885 -36.95 1.78 3.03
N SER A 886 -38.01 2.52 2.66
CA SER A 886 -38.73 2.26 1.42
C SER A 886 -39.39 3.53 0.85
N MET A 887 -39.74 3.46 -0.41
CA MET A 887 -40.48 4.49 -1.12
C MET A 887 -41.64 3.86 -1.86
N MET A 888 -42.83 4.47 -1.74
CA MET A 888 -44.04 4.08 -2.45
C MET A 888 -44.64 5.28 -3.15
N TRP A 889 -45.35 5.05 -4.22
CA TRP A 889 -46.06 6.10 -4.89
C TRP A 889 -47.53 5.73 -5.14
N GLU A 890 -48.39 6.70 -5.15
CA GLU A 890 -49.79 6.57 -5.50
C GLU A 890 -50.08 7.50 -6.70
N GLY A 891 -50.73 6.97 -7.71
CA GLY A 891 -50.93 7.72 -8.92
C GLY A 891 -51.69 6.92 -10.00
N GLN A 892 -51.70 7.47 -11.21
CA GLN A 892 -52.33 6.86 -12.34
C GLN A 892 -51.31 6.48 -13.43
N TYR A 893 -51.42 5.25 -13.89
CA TYR A 893 -50.64 4.74 -15.01
C TYR A 893 -51.48 4.68 -16.25
N SER A 894 -51.04 5.24 -17.37
CA SER A 894 -51.64 5.15 -18.68
C SER A 894 -50.61 4.68 -19.70
N PRO A 895 -50.70 3.42 -20.17
CA PRO A 895 -49.82 2.97 -21.24
C PRO A 895 -50.07 3.74 -22.53
N ARG A 896 -49.03 4.03 -23.30
CA ARG A 896 -49.18 4.62 -24.62
C ARG A 896 -49.62 3.54 -25.63
N PHE A 897 -50.84 3.64 -26.08
CA PHE A 897 -51.30 2.84 -27.23
C PHE A 897 -50.89 3.57 -28.51
N TYR A 898 -49.91 3.04 -29.21
CA TYR A 898 -49.70 3.44 -30.59
C TYR A 898 -50.79 2.79 -31.43
N ARG A 899 -51.79 3.55 -31.98
CA ARG A 899 -52.60 3.09 -33.10
C ARG A 899 -51.64 2.83 -34.24
N ARG A 900 -51.45 1.58 -34.65
CA ARG A 900 -50.93 1.26 -35.96
C ARG A 900 -51.98 1.77 -36.97
N THR A 901 -51.68 2.84 -37.65
CA THR A 901 -52.41 3.26 -38.88
C THR A 901 -51.82 2.47 -40.02
#